data_9754cef2a9cd8a5d17b62a6e835405f7
#
_entry.id   9754cef2a9cd8a5d17b62a6e835405f7
#
_cell.length_a   1.000
_cell.length_b   1.000
_cell.length_c   1.000
_cell.angle_alpha   90.00
_cell.angle_beta   90.00
_cell.angle_gamma   90.00
#
_symmetry.space_group_name_H-M   'P 1'
#
loop_
_entity.id
_entity.type
_entity.pdbx_description
1 polymer ?
#
loop_
_entity_poly.entity_id
_entity_poly.type
_entity_poly.pdbx_seq_one_letter_code
_entity_poly.pdbx_strand_id
1 'polypeptide(L)'
;MSELVTLPRLLLRNAKDFGRRTAIREKDRGIWQSYTWAEYLAHVRDFALGLAALGFERGDRLSVIGDNRPRLYWAQMAAQCLGGASVPVYQDSLGKELAYVWNHADVATIVAEDQEQVDKILALRDQLPMLRLVVYDDPRGMLHYRHDWLKSFADVEALGREFAKTHPDSFEAAIEAGKADDLAFICYTSGTTGSPKGAMLTHANAIETAKIAGAIEKYRPEDEYLAYLPMACVGDAFYTLVLSLYAGFAVNCPESPETVQRDLRELGPTLLLAPPRIWENMLTAVQVKGTDAPPLKRRVFETFRRAAEQAEILRADGKPVPLGLRMLRALGEFFVYGPVRDQLGLRRVRTALTGGAPLGPDTFRFFRSIGVNLKQVYGCTEVTGLTSLQPDGEANPTTAGRPCPGIEVRIAERGEVLVKGPGVFKGYLKDDAATQEVIDAHGWFHSGDAGFIDPHGHLVIIDRAKDCGVTSRGEPFAPQFIENKLKFSPYIREVVAFGHERPFVVAMIAIDINTVGSWAERRGIPYTSYMDLSQKPEVRGLIREEIRKGNETLPEGTRVRRFLLLTKDLEADDAEMTRTRKVRRRFVAEKYAPVIDAFYGGRDEVELSTEITYEDGRQAALKSRVRIEDVEEEMATRG
;
A
#
# COMPACT_ATOMS: atom_id res chain seq x y z
N MET A 1 20.53 -31.80 -5.63
CA MET A 1 20.19 -30.48 -5.02
C MET A 1 18.80 -30.61 -4.45
N SER A 2 18.62 -30.42 -3.15
CA SER A 2 17.28 -30.38 -2.55
C SER A 2 16.47 -29.32 -3.28
N GLU A 3 15.25 -29.63 -3.62
CA GLU A 3 14.33 -28.71 -4.31
C GLU A 3 14.14 -27.42 -3.47
N LEU A 4 14.20 -26.25 -4.12
CA LEU A 4 14.08 -24.95 -3.42
C LEU A 4 12.61 -24.65 -3.12
N VAL A 5 12.03 -25.40 -2.19
CA VAL A 5 10.59 -25.40 -1.89
C VAL A 5 10.19 -24.50 -0.72
N THR A 6 11.15 -23.92 0.01
CA THR A 6 10.89 -23.00 1.13
C THR A 6 11.75 -21.75 1.03
N LEU A 7 11.29 -20.62 1.60
CA LEU A 7 12.06 -19.37 1.68
C LEU A 7 13.37 -19.54 2.45
N PRO A 8 13.46 -20.29 3.57
CA PRO A 8 14.72 -20.62 4.22
C PRO A 8 15.75 -21.29 3.30
N ARG A 9 15.35 -22.20 2.41
CA ARG A 9 16.28 -22.81 1.43
C ARG A 9 16.76 -21.81 0.39
N LEU A 10 15.95 -20.83 0.00
CA LEU A 10 16.40 -19.72 -0.85
C LEU A 10 17.43 -18.85 -0.15
N LEU A 11 17.29 -18.62 1.18
CA LEU A 11 18.28 -17.89 1.97
C LEU A 11 19.63 -18.63 1.99
N LEU A 12 19.65 -19.95 2.22
CA LEU A 12 20.88 -20.76 2.15
C LEU A 12 21.53 -20.67 0.76
N ARG A 13 20.75 -20.75 -0.31
CA ARG A 13 21.23 -20.56 -1.68
C ARG A 13 21.87 -19.19 -1.86
N ASN A 14 21.21 -18.11 -1.44
CA ASN A 14 21.73 -16.76 -1.61
C ASN A 14 23.02 -16.53 -0.81
N ALA A 15 23.09 -17.02 0.42
CA ALA A 15 24.32 -16.93 1.22
C ALA A 15 25.49 -17.67 0.56
N LYS A 16 25.22 -18.80 -0.11
CA LYS A 16 26.22 -19.56 -0.85
C LYS A 16 26.63 -18.87 -2.16
N ASP A 17 25.65 -18.46 -2.98
CA ASP A 17 25.87 -17.99 -4.35
C ASP A 17 26.23 -16.49 -4.40
N PHE A 18 25.70 -15.69 -3.47
CA PHE A 18 25.83 -14.24 -3.39
C PHE A 18 26.39 -13.75 -2.04
N GLY A 19 27.08 -14.58 -1.28
CA GLY A 19 27.44 -14.33 0.12
C GLY A 19 28.08 -12.98 0.42
N ARG A 20 28.87 -12.43 -0.53
CA ARG A 20 29.54 -11.12 -0.38
C ARG A 20 28.72 -9.93 -0.88
N ARG A 21 27.57 -10.16 -1.54
CA ARG A 21 26.70 -9.10 -2.04
C ARG A 21 25.83 -8.58 -0.91
N THR A 22 25.47 -7.31 -0.97
CA THR A 22 24.51 -6.72 -0.05
C THR A 22 23.17 -7.41 -0.19
N ALA A 23 22.62 -7.87 0.94
CA ALA A 23 21.27 -8.43 1.04
C ALA A 23 20.26 -7.39 1.53
N ILE A 24 20.66 -6.66 2.58
CA ILE A 24 19.80 -5.66 3.20
C ILE A 24 20.64 -4.49 3.73
N ARG A 25 20.06 -3.31 3.70
CA ARG A 25 20.60 -2.11 4.35
C ARG A 25 19.54 -1.47 5.22
N GLU A 26 19.97 -0.75 6.23
CA GLU A 26 19.13 0.21 6.95
C GLU A 26 19.83 1.56 6.99
N LYS A 27 19.05 2.62 7.08
CA LYS A 27 19.59 3.94 7.34
C LYS A 27 19.39 4.25 8.82
N ASP A 28 20.50 4.51 9.52
CA ASP A 28 20.48 4.96 10.92
C ASP A 28 21.33 6.22 11.04
N ARG A 29 20.76 7.27 11.64
CA ARG A 29 21.40 8.58 11.83
C ARG A 29 22.03 9.14 10.55
N GLY A 30 21.33 9.00 9.45
CA GLY A 30 21.75 9.48 8.13
C GLY A 30 22.78 8.60 7.41
N ILE A 31 23.18 7.45 7.98
CA ILE A 31 24.23 6.58 7.43
C ILE A 31 23.63 5.22 7.06
N TRP A 32 23.88 4.77 5.83
CA TRP A 32 23.46 3.45 5.37
C TRP A 32 24.37 2.35 5.96
N GLN A 33 23.82 1.50 6.80
CA GLN A 33 24.44 0.27 7.30
C GLN A 33 24.11 -0.87 6.34
N SER A 34 25.10 -1.64 5.92
CA SER A 34 24.93 -2.68 4.91
C SER A 34 25.26 -4.04 5.48
N TYR A 35 24.42 -5.03 5.19
CA TYR A 35 24.60 -6.43 5.56
C TYR A 35 24.59 -7.29 4.30
N THR A 36 25.58 -8.15 4.17
CA THR A 36 25.70 -9.11 3.06
C THR A 36 24.78 -10.32 3.26
N TRP A 37 24.58 -11.12 2.20
CA TRP A 37 23.81 -12.36 2.31
C TRP A 37 24.41 -13.35 3.32
N ALA A 38 25.75 -13.38 3.48
CA ALA A 38 26.41 -14.20 4.51
C ALA A 38 26.11 -13.70 5.92
N GLU A 39 26.16 -12.39 6.15
CA GLU A 39 25.80 -11.77 7.44
C GLU A 39 24.31 -11.91 7.72
N TYR A 40 23.44 -11.72 6.73
CA TYR A 40 22.00 -11.96 6.86
C TYR A 40 21.74 -13.40 7.37
N LEU A 41 22.35 -14.41 6.74
CA LEU A 41 22.21 -15.80 7.18
C LEU A 41 22.75 -16.01 8.60
N ALA A 42 23.88 -15.39 8.96
CA ALA A 42 24.45 -15.51 10.30
C ALA A 42 23.52 -14.96 11.38
N HIS A 43 22.95 -13.76 11.17
CA HIS A 43 21.97 -13.17 12.07
C HIS A 43 20.71 -14.04 12.20
N VAL A 44 20.15 -14.49 11.07
CA VAL A 44 18.99 -15.39 11.07
C VAL A 44 19.26 -16.69 11.82
N ARG A 45 20.44 -17.29 11.61
CA ARG A 45 20.85 -18.53 12.29
C ARG A 45 20.97 -18.33 13.80
N ASP A 46 21.72 -17.31 14.22
CA ASP A 46 21.94 -17.02 15.64
C ASP A 46 20.60 -16.73 16.34
N PHE A 47 19.74 -15.92 15.72
CA PHE A 47 18.43 -15.58 16.28
C PHE A 47 17.49 -16.81 16.31
N ALA A 48 17.45 -17.63 15.25
CA ALA A 48 16.64 -18.85 15.20
C ALA A 48 17.05 -19.84 16.30
N LEU A 49 18.34 -20.07 16.47
CA LEU A 49 18.84 -20.96 17.52
C LEU A 49 18.57 -20.39 18.92
N GLY A 50 18.60 -19.07 19.08
CA GLY A 50 18.19 -18.38 20.31
C GLY A 50 16.71 -18.57 20.61
N LEU A 51 15.84 -18.47 19.60
CA LEU A 51 14.43 -18.78 19.73
C LEU A 51 14.19 -20.25 20.13
N ALA A 52 14.90 -21.19 19.49
CA ALA A 52 14.83 -22.61 19.84
C ALA A 52 15.26 -22.87 21.29
N ALA A 53 16.34 -22.23 21.76
CA ALA A 53 16.79 -22.29 23.15
C ALA A 53 15.75 -21.74 24.13
N LEU A 54 14.91 -20.81 23.70
CA LEU A 54 13.82 -20.22 24.47
C LEU A 54 12.47 -20.93 24.28
N GLY A 55 12.48 -22.11 23.63
CA GLY A 55 11.32 -22.98 23.48
C GLY A 55 10.37 -22.62 22.33
N PHE A 56 10.86 -21.95 21.28
CA PHE A 56 10.11 -21.80 20.04
C PHE A 56 10.12 -23.13 19.26
N GLU A 57 8.95 -23.63 18.93
CA GLU A 57 8.76 -24.93 18.29
C GLU A 57 8.18 -24.78 16.88
N ARG A 58 8.25 -25.88 16.09
CA ARG A 58 7.63 -25.96 14.78
C ARG A 58 6.12 -25.74 14.88
N GLY A 59 5.60 -24.82 14.06
CA GLY A 59 4.19 -24.41 14.07
C GLY A 59 3.88 -23.22 14.98
N ASP A 60 4.83 -22.78 15.81
CA ASP A 60 4.69 -21.54 16.58
C ASP A 60 4.60 -20.31 15.65
N ARG A 61 4.07 -19.23 16.17
CA ARG A 61 3.87 -17.99 15.44
C ARG A 61 4.62 -16.85 16.09
N LEU A 62 5.38 -16.15 15.26
CA LEU A 62 6.14 -14.96 15.64
C LEU A 62 5.53 -13.74 14.99
N SER A 63 5.19 -12.73 15.79
CA SER A 63 4.75 -11.43 15.29
C SER A 63 5.90 -10.43 15.28
N VAL A 64 5.88 -9.50 14.34
CA VAL A 64 6.75 -8.33 14.32
C VAL A 64 5.90 -7.06 14.33
N ILE A 65 6.37 -6.04 15.07
CA ILE A 65 5.73 -4.73 15.15
C ILE A 65 6.79 -3.63 15.16
N GLY A 66 6.68 -2.70 14.22
CA GLY A 66 7.62 -1.59 14.02
C GLY A 66 7.74 -1.20 12.56
N ASP A 67 8.67 -0.27 12.28
CA ASP A 67 9.10 0.12 10.95
C ASP A 67 9.92 -0.98 10.26
N ASN A 68 10.18 -0.79 8.97
CA ASN A 68 11.02 -1.71 8.20
C ASN A 68 12.46 -1.68 8.72
N ARG A 69 12.89 -2.76 9.41
CA ARG A 69 14.23 -2.92 9.98
C ARG A 69 14.79 -4.29 9.66
N PRO A 70 16.10 -4.42 9.42
CA PRO A 70 16.74 -5.70 9.14
C PRO A 70 16.42 -6.77 10.19
N ARG A 71 16.48 -6.45 11.48
CA ARG A 71 16.25 -7.41 12.56
C ARG A 71 14.83 -7.93 12.62
N LEU A 72 13.83 -7.11 12.23
CA LEU A 72 12.44 -7.57 12.14
C LEU A 72 12.25 -8.55 10.97
N TYR A 73 12.96 -8.34 9.85
CA TYR A 73 12.96 -9.28 8.74
C TYR A 73 13.74 -10.57 9.09
N TRP A 74 14.87 -10.45 9.78
CA TRP A 74 15.61 -11.63 10.26
C TRP A 74 14.79 -12.46 11.24
N ALA A 75 14.03 -11.83 12.13
CA ALA A 75 13.14 -12.52 13.06
C ALA A 75 12.05 -13.32 12.33
N GLN A 76 11.40 -12.71 11.31
CA GLN A 76 10.41 -13.41 10.48
C GLN A 76 11.05 -14.63 9.78
N MET A 77 12.22 -14.46 9.20
CA MET A 77 12.95 -15.53 8.52
C MET A 77 13.41 -16.61 9.50
N ALA A 78 13.86 -16.24 10.70
CA ALA A 78 14.27 -17.17 11.74
C ALA A 78 13.10 -18.07 12.20
N ALA A 79 11.91 -17.50 12.40
CA ALA A 79 10.72 -18.28 12.70
C ALA A 79 10.41 -19.30 11.59
N GLN A 80 10.53 -18.88 10.32
CA GLN A 80 10.31 -19.76 9.16
C GLN A 80 11.39 -20.84 9.04
N CYS A 81 12.65 -20.56 9.41
CA CYS A 81 13.71 -21.57 9.47
C CYS A 81 13.40 -22.69 10.47
N LEU A 82 12.71 -22.38 11.55
CA LEU A 82 12.25 -23.36 12.55
C LEU A 82 10.90 -24.01 12.19
N GLY A 83 10.32 -23.69 11.03
CA GLY A 83 9.02 -24.20 10.59
C GLY A 83 7.82 -23.51 11.26
N GLY A 84 8.04 -22.32 11.82
CA GLY A 84 6.98 -21.43 12.29
C GLY A 84 6.51 -20.47 11.20
N ALA A 85 5.47 -19.67 11.50
CA ALA A 85 4.94 -18.66 10.60
C ALA A 85 5.09 -17.25 11.17
N SER A 86 5.30 -16.25 10.29
CA SER A 86 5.29 -14.85 10.69
C SER A 86 3.90 -14.23 10.62
N VAL A 87 3.60 -13.37 11.61
CA VAL A 87 2.32 -12.64 11.77
C VAL A 87 2.65 -11.16 11.93
N PRO A 88 3.03 -10.45 10.86
CA PRO A 88 3.34 -9.03 10.96
C PRO A 88 2.07 -8.21 11.23
N VAL A 89 2.19 -7.19 12.07
CA VAL A 89 1.09 -6.27 12.40
C VAL A 89 1.47 -4.82 12.05
N TYR A 90 0.46 -3.97 11.88
CA TYR A 90 0.69 -2.55 11.66
C TYR A 90 1.13 -1.90 12.96
N GLN A 91 2.21 -1.11 12.92
CA GLN A 91 2.76 -0.43 14.10
C GLN A 91 1.81 0.61 14.70
N ASP A 92 0.96 1.21 13.87
CA ASP A 92 -0.05 2.20 14.24
C ASP A 92 -1.39 1.58 14.65
N SER A 93 -1.48 0.25 14.79
CA SER A 93 -2.71 -0.43 15.22
C SER A 93 -3.07 -0.09 16.66
N LEU A 94 -4.38 0.06 16.89
CA LEU A 94 -4.93 0.25 18.22
C LEU A 94 -4.76 -1.00 19.08
N GLY A 95 -4.61 -0.82 20.42
CA GLY A 95 -4.38 -1.93 21.34
C GLY A 95 -5.42 -3.07 21.22
N LYS A 96 -6.69 -2.76 21.03
CA LYS A 96 -7.76 -3.76 20.83
C LYS A 96 -7.57 -4.60 19.54
N GLU A 97 -7.03 -3.98 18.48
CA GLU A 97 -6.74 -4.68 17.22
C GLU A 97 -5.54 -5.61 17.39
N LEU A 98 -4.48 -5.13 18.04
CA LEU A 98 -3.29 -5.91 18.37
C LEU A 98 -3.64 -7.12 19.25
N ALA A 99 -4.39 -6.90 20.33
CA ALA A 99 -4.84 -7.97 21.23
C ALA A 99 -5.66 -9.03 20.47
N TYR A 100 -6.56 -8.59 19.58
CA TYR A 100 -7.35 -9.50 18.74
C TYR A 100 -6.45 -10.34 17.83
N VAL A 101 -5.56 -9.71 17.08
CA VAL A 101 -4.69 -10.41 16.11
C VAL A 101 -3.77 -11.40 16.82
N TRP A 102 -3.09 -10.98 17.89
CA TRP A 102 -2.15 -11.83 18.61
C TRP A 102 -2.81 -13.02 19.29
N ASN A 103 -3.99 -12.84 19.88
CA ASN A 103 -4.77 -13.94 20.46
C ASN A 103 -5.33 -14.87 19.39
N HIS A 104 -5.94 -14.32 18.34
CA HIS A 104 -6.51 -15.10 17.26
C HIS A 104 -5.46 -15.97 16.54
N ALA A 105 -4.26 -15.41 16.36
CA ALA A 105 -3.14 -16.11 15.74
C ALA A 105 -2.34 -16.98 16.72
N ASP A 106 -2.69 -17.09 18.01
CA ASP A 106 -1.91 -17.78 19.05
C ASP A 106 -0.43 -17.36 19.01
N VAL A 107 -0.14 -16.07 18.97
CA VAL A 107 1.22 -15.55 18.91
C VAL A 107 1.94 -15.81 20.22
N ALA A 108 3.03 -16.57 20.16
CA ALA A 108 3.84 -16.91 21.33
C ALA A 108 5.05 -15.97 21.52
N THR A 109 5.52 -15.36 20.43
CA THR A 109 6.69 -14.48 20.43
C THR A 109 6.38 -13.22 19.64
N ILE A 110 6.72 -12.06 20.20
CA ILE A 110 6.62 -10.77 19.51
C ILE A 110 8.02 -10.13 19.46
N VAL A 111 8.41 -9.65 18.28
CA VAL A 111 9.61 -8.82 18.10
C VAL A 111 9.17 -7.40 17.83
N ALA A 112 9.52 -6.50 18.73
CA ALA A 112 9.19 -5.08 18.72
C ALA A 112 10.40 -4.26 18.26
N GLU A 113 10.19 -3.22 17.47
CA GLU A 113 11.27 -2.33 17.06
C GLU A 113 11.89 -1.60 18.26
N ASP A 114 11.07 -0.91 19.04
CA ASP A 114 11.51 0.06 20.03
C ASP A 114 10.66 0.08 21.32
N GLN A 115 10.96 1.05 22.18
CA GLN A 115 10.25 1.26 23.44
C GLN A 115 8.75 1.49 23.24
N GLU A 116 8.34 2.28 22.23
CA GLU A 116 6.92 2.60 22.00
C GLU A 116 6.12 1.30 21.75
N GLN A 117 6.67 0.42 20.92
CA GLN A 117 6.01 -0.85 20.60
C GLN A 117 6.02 -1.79 21.82
N VAL A 118 7.08 -1.80 22.61
CA VAL A 118 7.13 -2.56 23.86
C VAL A 118 6.09 -2.06 24.87
N ASP A 119 5.89 -0.75 25.00
CA ASP A 119 4.88 -0.17 25.88
C ASP A 119 3.46 -0.56 25.47
N LYS A 120 3.17 -0.62 24.16
CA LYS A 120 1.89 -1.14 23.65
C LYS A 120 1.67 -2.61 24.07
N ILE A 121 2.72 -3.44 23.98
CA ILE A 121 2.65 -4.84 24.40
C ILE A 121 2.46 -4.97 25.90
N LEU A 122 3.18 -4.18 26.69
CA LEU A 122 3.04 -4.14 28.16
C LEU A 122 1.62 -3.80 28.59
N ALA A 123 1.01 -2.80 27.97
CA ALA A 123 -0.37 -2.40 28.24
C ALA A 123 -1.40 -3.50 27.92
N LEU A 124 -1.05 -4.45 27.05
CA LEU A 124 -1.91 -5.56 26.64
C LEU A 124 -1.53 -6.89 27.29
N ARG A 125 -0.45 -6.94 28.09
CA ARG A 125 0.16 -8.20 28.57
C ARG A 125 -0.83 -9.16 29.22
N ASP A 126 -1.71 -8.64 30.08
CA ASP A 126 -2.71 -9.44 30.78
C ASP A 126 -3.80 -10.01 29.84
N GLN A 127 -3.95 -9.45 28.67
CA GLN A 127 -4.86 -9.91 27.63
C GLN A 127 -4.23 -10.92 26.66
N LEU A 128 -2.92 -11.24 26.80
CA LEU A 128 -2.13 -12.08 25.89
C LEU A 128 -1.65 -13.35 26.59
N PRO A 129 -2.53 -14.33 26.87
CA PRO A 129 -2.17 -15.52 27.67
C PRO A 129 -1.16 -16.44 26.95
N MET A 130 -1.12 -16.45 25.61
CA MET A 130 -0.18 -17.27 24.83
C MET A 130 1.21 -16.66 24.69
N LEU A 131 1.38 -15.36 24.98
CA LEU A 131 2.63 -14.66 24.79
C LEU A 131 3.68 -15.13 25.82
N ARG A 132 4.77 -15.72 25.34
CA ARG A 132 5.88 -16.25 26.16
C ARG A 132 7.12 -15.36 26.13
N LEU A 133 7.38 -14.71 25.00
CA LEU A 133 8.61 -13.95 24.77
C LEU A 133 8.31 -12.65 24.01
N VAL A 134 8.91 -11.56 24.47
CA VAL A 134 9.01 -10.31 23.72
C VAL A 134 10.49 -10.00 23.51
N VAL A 135 10.85 -9.65 22.28
CA VAL A 135 12.21 -9.25 21.91
C VAL A 135 12.15 -7.81 21.39
N TYR A 136 13.03 -6.95 21.87
CA TYR A 136 13.16 -5.59 21.33
C TYR A 136 14.45 -5.44 20.52
N ASP A 137 14.37 -4.64 19.44
CA ASP A 137 15.51 -4.34 18.56
C ASP A 137 16.32 -3.17 19.13
N ASP A 138 15.68 -1.99 19.29
CA ASP A 138 16.35 -0.78 19.77
C ASP A 138 16.45 -0.74 21.30
N PRO A 139 17.66 -0.71 21.88
CA PRO A 139 17.84 -0.66 23.32
C PRO A 139 17.58 0.74 23.93
N ARG A 140 17.37 1.76 23.11
CA ARG A 140 17.10 3.13 23.60
C ARG A 140 15.81 3.15 24.40
N GLY A 141 15.83 3.78 25.56
CA GLY A 141 14.69 3.83 26.47
C GLY A 141 14.46 2.56 27.31
N MET A 142 15.11 1.42 26.99
CA MET A 142 14.83 0.12 27.62
C MET A 142 15.56 -0.13 28.95
N LEU A 143 16.35 0.82 29.43
CA LEU A 143 17.23 0.63 30.60
C LEU A 143 16.51 0.18 31.88
N HIS A 144 15.26 0.63 32.08
CA HIS A 144 14.49 0.38 33.31
C HIS A 144 13.52 -0.80 33.22
N TYR A 145 13.39 -1.43 32.04
CA TYR A 145 12.51 -2.56 31.84
C TYR A 145 13.14 -3.84 32.41
N ARG A 146 12.44 -4.53 33.32
CA ARG A 146 12.92 -5.73 34.04
C ARG A 146 11.82 -6.79 34.04
N HIS A 147 11.73 -7.56 32.95
CA HIS A 147 10.79 -8.66 32.82
C HIS A 147 11.53 -9.90 32.28
N ASP A 148 11.32 -11.05 32.88
CA ASP A 148 12.00 -12.31 32.47
C ASP A 148 11.67 -12.72 31.05
N TRP A 149 10.48 -12.35 30.58
CA TRP A 149 9.98 -12.61 29.23
C TRP A 149 10.39 -11.54 28.20
N LEU A 150 11.10 -10.49 28.59
CA LEU A 150 11.58 -9.41 27.72
C LEU A 150 13.10 -9.52 27.54
N LYS A 151 13.56 -9.60 26.28
CA LYS A 151 14.99 -9.73 25.94
C LYS A 151 15.36 -8.79 24.80
N SER A 152 16.62 -8.37 24.74
CA SER A 152 17.12 -7.69 23.55
C SER A 152 17.35 -8.67 22.41
N PHE A 153 17.32 -8.19 21.17
CA PHE A 153 17.63 -8.98 19.99
C PHE A 153 19.05 -9.57 20.11
N ALA A 154 20.01 -8.78 20.57
CA ALA A 154 21.40 -9.20 20.78
C ALA A 154 21.54 -10.32 21.84
N ASP A 155 20.73 -10.30 22.91
CA ASP A 155 20.72 -11.37 23.91
C ASP A 155 20.22 -12.69 23.33
N VAL A 156 19.18 -12.64 22.48
CA VAL A 156 18.64 -13.82 21.82
C VAL A 156 19.67 -14.40 20.83
N GLU A 157 20.36 -13.58 20.05
CA GLU A 157 21.47 -14.04 19.20
C GLU A 157 22.61 -14.67 20.02
N ALA A 158 22.96 -14.07 21.16
CA ALA A 158 23.99 -14.61 22.04
C ALA A 158 23.59 -16.00 22.58
N LEU A 159 22.35 -16.16 23.03
CA LEU A 159 21.81 -17.47 23.42
C LEU A 159 21.88 -18.48 22.28
N GLY A 160 21.58 -18.06 21.05
CA GLY A 160 21.65 -18.92 19.87
C GLY A 160 23.07 -19.41 19.58
N ARG A 161 24.08 -18.53 19.70
CA ARG A 161 25.49 -18.92 19.56
C ARG A 161 25.93 -19.94 20.62
N GLU A 162 25.43 -19.81 21.85
CA GLU A 162 25.70 -20.81 22.89
C GLU A 162 24.99 -22.14 22.61
N PHE A 163 23.70 -22.06 22.20
CA PHE A 163 22.92 -23.26 21.84
C PHE A 163 23.53 -24.03 20.67
N ALA A 164 24.10 -23.34 19.69
CA ALA A 164 24.78 -23.95 18.55
C ALA A 164 25.98 -24.84 18.94
N LYS A 165 26.66 -24.55 20.06
CA LYS A 165 27.81 -25.36 20.52
C LYS A 165 27.41 -26.79 20.92
N THR A 166 26.20 -26.95 21.42
CA THR A 166 25.65 -28.24 21.83
C THR A 166 24.73 -28.88 20.79
N HIS A 167 24.28 -28.11 19.84
CA HIS A 167 23.32 -28.52 18.79
C HIS A 167 23.78 -28.03 17.40
N PRO A 168 24.96 -28.43 16.90
CA PRO A 168 25.60 -27.84 15.72
C PRO A 168 24.78 -27.98 14.42
N ASP A 169 24.04 -29.09 14.27
CA ASP A 169 23.28 -29.39 13.03
C ASP A 169 21.79 -29.01 13.10
N SER A 170 21.33 -28.45 14.23
CA SER A 170 19.90 -28.25 14.49
C SER A 170 19.27 -27.22 13.56
N PHE A 171 20.01 -26.19 13.15
CA PHE A 171 19.52 -25.16 12.23
C PHE A 171 19.29 -25.72 10.83
N GLU A 172 20.29 -26.39 10.28
CA GLU A 172 20.22 -27.00 8.96
C GLU A 172 19.15 -28.11 8.92
N ALA A 173 19.06 -28.93 9.97
CA ALA A 173 18.03 -29.96 10.11
C ALA A 173 16.61 -29.37 10.15
N ALA A 174 16.41 -28.23 10.84
CA ALA A 174 15.13 -27.56 10.89
C ALA A 174 14.70 -27.04 9.49
N ILE A 175 15.64 -26.45 8.73
CA ILE A 175 15.38 -26.00 7.36
C ILE A 175 15.08 -27.18 6.42
N GLU A 176 15.82 -28.30 6.57
CA GLU A 176 15.58 -29.51 5.78
C GLU A 176 14.20 -30.13 6.04
N ALA A 177 13.71 -30.07 7.27
CA ALA A 177 12.40 -30.54 7.65
C ALA A 177 11.24 -29.68 7.07
N GLY A 178 11.57 -28.47 6.58
CA GLY A 178 10.58 -27.53 6.01
C GLY A 178 9.94 -28.05 4.72
N LYS A 179 8.63 -27.85 4.59
CA LYS A 179 7.81 -28.30 3.47
C LYS A 179 7.21 -27.12 2.71
N ALA A 180 6.89 -27.32 1.43
CA ALA A 180 6.27 -26.31 0.58
C ALA A 180 4.93 -25.80 1.14
N ASP A 181 4.15 -26.69 1.78
CA ASP A 181 2.82 -26.40 2.34
C ASP A 181 2.86 -25.85 3.78
N ASP A 182 4.05 -25.71 4.38
CA ASP A 182 4.19 -25.04 5.67
C ASP A 182 3.82 -23.55 5.50
N LEU A 183 3.21 -22.97 6.53
CA LEU A 183 2.85 -21.56 6.53
C LEU A 183 4.12 -20.70 6.60
N ALA A 184 4.26 -19.76 5.66
CA ALA A 184 5.28 -18.72 5.71
C ALA A 184 4.76 -17.46 6.40
N PHE A 185 3.55 -17.04 6.04
CA PHE A 185 2.93 -15.80 6.53
C PHE A 185 1.46 -16.01 6.90
N ILE A 186 1.01 -15.28 7.91
CA ILE A 186 -0.41 -15.06 8.22
C ILE A 186 -0.64 -13.56 8.16
N CYS A 187 -1.17 -13.09 7.04
CA CYS A 187 -1.41 -11.66 6.81
C CYS A 187 -2.84 -11.29 7.16
N TYR A 188 -3.03 -10.39 8.14
CA TYR A 188 -4.36 -9.95 8.52
C TYR A 188 -4.89 -8.89 7.56
N THR A 189 -6.04 -9.17 6.95
CA THR A 189 -6.73 -8.26 6.05
C THR A 189 -7.89 -7.60 6.79
N SER A 190 -8.00 -6.28 6.67
CA SER A 190 -9.18 -5.57 7.16
C SER A 190 -10.36 -5.88 6.24
N GLY A 191 -11.15 -6.88 6.62
CA GLY A 191 -12.42 -7.13 5.95
C GLY A 191 -13.31 -5.88 5.99
N THR A 192 -14.10 -5.68 4.94
CA THR A 192 -15.01 -4.53 4.85
C THR A 192 -16.19 -4.61 5.82
N THR A 193 -16.35 -5.72 6.57
CA THR A 193 -17.57 -6.03 7.31
C THR A 193 -17.36 -6.65 8.70
N GLY A 194 -16.14 -6.62 9.29
CA GLY A 194 -15.93 -7.28 10.58
C GLY A 194 -14.51 -7.19 11.11
N SER A 195 -14.17 -8.07 12.05
CA SER A 195 -12.82 -8.25 12.57
C SER A 195 -11.85 -8.66 11.45
N PRO A 196 -10.56 -8.28 11.54
CA PRO A 196 -9.56 -8.68 10.55
C PRO A 196 -9.45 -10.21 10.42
N LYS A 197 -9.34 -10.73 9.19
CA LYS A 197 -9.17 -12.16 8.90
C LYS A 197 -7.71 -12.47 8.59
N GLY A 198 -7.16 -13.52 9.15
CA GLY A 198 -5.77 -13.95 8.92
C GLY A 198 -5.65 -14.82 7.68
N ALA A 199 -5.22 -14.28 6.56
CA ALA A 199 -4.97 -15.04 5.33
C ALA A 199 -3.69 -15.87 5.46
N MET A 200 -3.79 -17.19 5.30
CA MET A 200 -2.68 -18.14 5.44
C MET A 200 -1.98 -18.35 4.10
N LEU A 201 -0.71 -17.92 4.02
CA LEU A 201 0.14 -18.06 2.84
C LEU A 201 1.25 -19.10 3.11
N THR A 202 1.37 -20.08 2.23
CA THR A 202 2.40 -21.12 2.31
C THR A 202 3.68 -20.70 1.59
N HIS A 203 4.79 -21.42 1.83
CA HIS A 203 6.01 -21.23 1.05
C HIS A 203 5.77 -21.50 -0.44
N ALA A 204 4.92 -22.47 -0.78
CA ALA A 204 4.55 -22.75 -2.17
C ALA A 204 3.84 -21.56 -2.81
N ASN A 205 2.83 -20.97 -2.15
CA ASN A 205 2.15 -19.77 -2.66
C ASN A 205 3.16 -18.64 -2.96
N ALA A 206 4.06 -18.38 -2.02
CA ALA A 206 5.06 -17.33 -2.13
C ALA A 206 6.05 -17.58 -3.30
N ILE A 207 6.65 -18.77 -3.36
CA ILE A 207 7.70 -19.09 -4.34
C ILE A 207 7.12 -19.21 -5.76
N GLU A 208 5.98 -19.84 -5.93
CA GLU A 208 5.36 -19.96 -7.26
C GLU A 208 4.94 -18.57 -7.79
N THR A 209 4.40 -17.70 -6.93
CA THR A 209 4.09 -16.33 -7.31
C THR A 209 5.36 -15.54 -7.66
N ALA A 210 6.47 -15.75 -6.94
CA ALA A 210 7.75 -15.12 -7.27
C ALA A 210 8.31 -15.59 -8.62
N LYS A 211 8.18 -16.89 -8.97
CA LYS A 211 8.57 -17.42 -10.29
C LYS A 211 7.77 -16.75 -11.41
N ILE A 212 6.47 -16.60 -11.22
CA ILE A 212 5.57 -15.94 -12.18
C ILE A 212 5.98 -14.47 -12.36
N ALA A 213 6.13 -13.72 -11.27
CA ALA A 213 6.55 -12.32 -11.31
C ALA A 213 7.93 -12.16 -11.96
N GLY A 214 8.89 -13.03 -11.61
CA GLY A 214 10.25 -13.03 -12.14
C GLY A 214 10.32 -13.35 -13.64
N ALA A 215 9.42 -14.18 -14.16
CA ALA A 215 9.33 -14.47 -15.60
C ALA A 215 8.92 -13.23 -16.42
N ILE A 216 8.09 -12.34 -15.84
CA ILE A 216 7.62 -11.12 -16.48
C ILE A 216 8.64 -9.98 -16.30
N GLU A 217 9.03 -9.68 -15.04
CA GLU A 217 9.81 -8.49 -14.69
C GLU A 217 11.33 -8.70 -14.75
N LYS A 218 11.79 -9.94 -14.84
CA LYS A 218 13.20 -10.31 -14.94
C LYS A 218 14.05 -9.65 -13.85
N TYR A 219 13.66 -9.84 -12.59
CA TYR A 219 14.41 -9.36 -11.44
C TYR A 219 15.84 -9.89 -11.44
N ARG A 220 16.78 -9.07 -10.96
CA ARG A 220 18.22 -9.35 -11.05
C ARG A 220 18.87 -9.19 -9.68
N PRO A 221 19.98 -9.88 -9.40
CA PRO A 221 20.73 -9.68 -8.17
C PRO A 221 21.33 -8.27 -8.00
N GLU A 222 21.41 -7.47 -9.07
CA GLU A 222 21.87 -6.07 -9.08
C GLU A 222 20.76 -5.08 -8.76
N ASP A 223 19.52 -5.53 -8.68
CA ASP A 223 18.39 -4.65 -8.36
C ASP A 223 18.45 -4.20 -6.91
N GLU A 224 17.83 -3.07 -6.65
CA GLU A 224 17.68 -2.45 -5.35
C GLU A 224 16.24 -2.01 -5.14
N TYR A 225 15.67 -2.35 -4.00
CA TYR A 225 14.32 -2.01 -3.58
C TYR A 225 14.34 -1.20 -2.28
N LEU A 226 13.53 -0.15 -2.16
CA LEU A 226 13.32 0.56 -0.90
C LEU A 226 12.08 -0.02 -0.21
N ALA A 227 12.27 -0.63 0.96
CA ALA A 227 11.22 -1.23 1.79
C ALA A 227 10.60 -0.15 2.69
N TYR A 228 9.44 0.35 2.31
CA TYR A 228 8.73 1.38 3.05
C TYR A 228 7.22 1.09 3.19
N LEU A 229 6.75 0.02 2.58
CA LEU A 229 5.40 -0.45 2.82
C LEU A 229 5.32 -1.06 4.22
N PRO A 230 4.20 -0.92 4.95
CA PRO A 230 4.06 -1.56 6.25
C PRO A 230 4.31 -3.06 6.16
N MET A 231 5.06 -3.64 7.10
CA MET A 231 5.41 -5.07 7.10
C MET A 231 4.17 -6.00 7.15
N ALA A 232 3.04 -5.52 7.69
CA ALA A 232 1.77 -6.24 7.68
C ALA A 232 1.12 -6.33 6.28
N CYS A 233 1.61 -5.54 5.31
CA CYS A 233 1.12 -5.57 3.94
C CYS A 233 1.76 -6.71 3.16
N VAL A 234 0.94 -7.52 2.46
CA VAL A 234 1.46 -8.59 1.59
C VAL A 234 2.45 -8.08 0.54
N GLY A 235 2.29 -6.85 0.07
CA GLY A 235 3.22 -6.22 -0.88
C GLY A 235 4.62 -6.05 -0.30
N ASP A 236 4.75 -5.70 0.99
CA ASP A 236 6.05 -5.67 1.67
C ASP A 236 6.64 -7.06 1.75
N ALA A 237 5.95 -8.02 2.37
CA ALA A 237 6.43 -9.40 2.51
C ALA A 237 6.84 -10.00 1.16
N PHE A 238 6.08 -9.71 0.10
CA PHE A 238 6.36 -10.22 -1.24
C PHE A 238 7.65 -9.62 -1.84
N TYR A 239 7.87 -8.31 -1.72
CA TYR A 239 9.09 -7.68 -2.26
C TYR A 239 10.32 -7.88 -1.37
N THR A 240 10.16 -7.76 -0.05
CA THR A 240 11.29 -7.75 0.89
C THR A 240 11.77 -9.14 1.29
N LEU A 241 10.88 -10.10 1.41
CA LEU A 241 11.24 -11.48 1.80
C LEU A 241 11.14 -12.44 0.60
N VAL A 242 10.06 -12.40 -0.17
CA VAL A 242 9.86 -13.43 -1.21
C VAL A 242 10.69 -13.15 -2.46
N LEU A 243 10.52 -11.98 -3.09
CA LEU A 243 11.23 -11.65 -4.34
C LEU A 243 12.73 -11.39 -4.12
N SER A 244 13.12 -10.76 -3.00
CA SER A 244 14.53 -10.55 -2.69
C SER A 244 15.27 -11.87 -2.52
N LEU A 245 14.67 -12.84 -1.81
CA LEU A 245 15.23 -14.19 -1.69
C LEU A 245 15.21 -14.93 -3.03
N TYR A 246 14.16 -14.80 -3.81
CA TYR A 246 14.07 -15.46 -5.12
C TYR A 246 15.13 -14.96 -6.09
N ALA A 247 15.31 -13.65 -6.22
CA ALA A 247 16.18 -13.03 -7.22
C ALA A 247 17.58 -12.62 -6.70
N GLY A 248 17.77 -12.54 -5.38
CA GLY A 248 19.06 -12.18 -4.76
C GLY A 248 19.37 -10.68 -4.74
N PHE A 249 18.37 -9.79 -4.89
CA PHE A 249 18.58 -8.34 -4.88
C PHE A 249 18.60 -7.74 -3.46
N ALA A 250 19.12 -6.50 -3.37
CA ALA A 250 19.24 -5.80 -2.10
C ALA A 250 17.94 -5.08 -1.70
N VAL A 251 17.56 -5.23 -0.43
CA VAL A 251 16.49 -4.50 0.24
C VAL A 251 17.08 -3.35 1.04
N ASN A 252 16.46 -2.18 1.02
CA ASN A 252 16.93 -1.00 1.73
C ASN A 252 15.81 -0.47 2.64
N CYS A 253 16.05 -0.42 3.95
CA CYS A 253 15.10 0.11 4.94
C CYS A 253 15.36 1.61 5.14
N PRO A 254 14.36 2.49 4.97
CA PRO A 254 14.53 3.92 5.19
C PRO A 254 14.78 4.24 6.65
N GLU A 255 15.24 5.45 6.95
CA GLU A 255 15.51 5.88 8.33
C GLU A 255 14.22 6.00 9.16
N SER A 256 13.17 6.56 8.54
CA SER A 256 11.82 6.64 9.12
C SER A 256 10.77 6.85 8.03
N PRO A 257 9.48 6.70 8.31
CA PRO A 257 8.41 6.99 7.36
C PRO A 257 8.46 8.41 6.78
N GLU A 258 8.85 9.41 7.58
CA GLU A 258 8.95 10.81 7.18
C GLU A 258 10.13 11.06 6.21
N THR A 259 11.15 10.22 6.26
CA THR A 259 12.35 10.37 5.43
C THR A 259 12.29 9.61 4.11
N VAL A 260 11.28 8.77 3.90
CA VAL A 260 11.14 7.89 2.72
C VAL A 260 11.41 8.62 1.40
N GLN A 261 10.87 9.82 1.20
CA GLN A 261 11.08 10.55 -0.06
C GLN A 261 12.53 11.02 -0.23
N ARG A 262 13.20 11.42 0.86
CA ARG A 262 14.62 11.78 0.86
C ARG A 262 15.49 10.55 0.61
N ASP A 263 15.19 9.46 1.29
CA ASP A 263 15.96 8.21 1.21
C ASP A 263 15.77 7.53 -0.16
N LEU A 264 14.56 7.62 -0.73
CA LEU A 264 14.27 7.20 -2.11
C LEU A 264 15.14 7.96 -3.12
N ARG A 265 15.26 9.28 -2.97
CA ARG A 265 16.09 10.13 -3.83
C ARG A 265 17.57 9.83 -3.67
N GLU A 266 18.04 9.64 -2.44
CA GLU A 266 19.44 9.36 -2.13
C GLU A 266 19.87 7.97 -2.66
N LEU A 267 19.06 6.96 -2.45
CA LEU A 267 19.30 5.59 -2.89
C LEU A 267 19.16 5.46 -4.42
N GLY A 268 18.10 6.03 -5.00
CA GLY A 268 17.74 5.83 -6.40
C GLY A 268 17.54 4.34 -6.73
N PRO A 269 16.53 3.65 -6.17
CA PRO A 269 16.36 2.21 -6.37
C PRO A 269 16.07 1.88 -7.84
N THR A 270 16.23 0.61 -8.21
CA THR A 270 15.92 0.11 -9.56
C THR A 270 14.50 -0.44 -9.66
N LEU A 271 13.93 -0.83 -8.51
CA LEU A 271 12.58 -1.39 -8.38
C LEU A 271 11.77 -0.49 -7.44
N LEU A 272 10.53 -0.22 -7.82
CA LEU A 272 9.60 0.53 -6.97
C LEU A 272 8.20 -0.08 -7.09
N LEU A 273 7.64 -0.53 -5.98
CA LEU A 273 6.21 -0.79 -5.83
C LEU A 273 5.62 0.32 -4.96
N ALA A 274 4.66 1.05 -5.48
CA ALA A 274 4.03 2.13 -4.73
C ALA A 274 2.51 2.13 -4.90
N PRO A 275 1.74 2.27 -3.82
CA PRO A 275 0.30 2.54 -3.90
C PRO A 275 0.03 3.85 -4.67
N PRO A 276 -1.16 4.02 -5.26
CA PRO A 276 -1.55 5.21 -6.01
C PRO A 276 -1.23 6.51 -5.30
N ARG A 277 -1.47 6.59 -4.00
CA ARG A 277 -1.22 7.78 -3.19
C ARG A 277 0.22 8.27 -3.22
N ILE A 278 1.19 7.39 -3.27
CA ILE A 278 2.61 7.79 -3.34
C ILE A 278 2.88 8.48 -4.69
N TRP A 279 2.33 7.95 -5.78
CA TRP A 279 2.41 8.56 -7.09
C TRP A 279 1.70 9.92 -7.15
N GLU A 280 0.52 10.01 -6.54
CA GLU A 280 -0.26 11.25 -6.41
C GLU A 280 0.50 12.31 -5.61
N ASN A 281 1.10 11.94 -4.47
CA ASN A 281 1.93 12.85 -3.67
C ASN A 281 3.16 13.34 -4.43
N MET A 282 3.84 12.47 -5.17
CA MET A 282 4.98 12.84 -6.02
C MET A 282 4.54 13.81 -7.13
N LEU A 283 3.39 13.56 -7.77
CA LEU A 283 2.83 14.45 -8.79
C LEU A 283 2.50 15.81 -8.19
N THR A 284 1.80 15.84 -7.05
CA THR A 284 1.47 17.08 -6.33
C THR A 284 2.71 17.89 -6.01
N ALA A 285 3.78 17.25 -5.52
CA ALA A 285 5.05 17.93 -5.25
C ALA A 285 5.67 18.56 -6.51
N VAL A 286 5.55 17.90 -7.67
CA VAL A 286 6.02 18.46 -8.96
C VAL A 286 5.14 19.63 -9.40
N GLN A 287 3.81 19.52 -9.27
CA GLN A 287 2.86 20.56 -9.66
C GLN A 287 3.03 21.82 -8.81
N VAL A 288 3.16 21.69 -7.49
CA VAL A 288 3.39 22.80 -6.56
C VAL A 288 4.70 23.52 -6.91
N LYS A 289 5.82 22.79 -7.04
CA LYS A 289 7.12 23.38 -7.43
C LYS A 289 7.05 24.02 -8.82
N GLY A 290 6.31 23.44 -9.75
CA GLY A 290 6.08 24.02 -11.09
C GLY A 290 5.31 25.32 -11.05
N THR A 291 4.31 25.43 -10.18
CA THR A 291 3.51 26.64 -9.98
C THR A 291 4.33 27.77 -9.34
N ASP A 292 5.20 27.42 -8.39
CA ASP A 292 6.06 28.38 -7.66
C ASP A 292 7.30 28.78 -8.45
N ALA A 293 7.56 28.12 -9.57
CA ALA A 293 8.73 28.42 -10.41
C ALA A 293 8.62 29.81 -11.08
N PRO A 294 9.77 30.51 -11.30
CA PRO A 294 9.79 31.73 -12.09
C PRO A 294 9.14 31.55 -13.47
N PRO A 295 8.53 32.62 -14.05
CA PRO A 295 7.70 32.50 -15.27
C PRO A 295 8.41 31.79 -16.45
N LEU A 296 9.72 32.04 -16.63
CA LEU A 296 10.50 31.38 -17.69
C LEU A 296 10.63 29.87 -17.44
N LYS A 297 11.01 29.46 -16.22
CA LYS A 297 11.13 28.02 -15.85
C LYS A 297 9.79 27.32 -15.98
N ARG A 298 8.70 27.96 -15.53
CA ARG A 298 7.34 27.42 -15.66
C ARG A 298 6.94 27.23 -17.13
N ARG A 299 7.22 28.21 -18.01
CA ARG A 299 6.94 28.09 -19.46
C ARG A 299 7.74 26.95 -20.09
N VAL A 300 9.01 26.81 -19.74
CA VAL A 300 9.87 25.71 -20.22
C VAL A 300 9.29 24.37 -19.75
N PHE A 301 9.01 24.21 -18.47
CA PHE A 301 8.43 23.00 -17.90
C PHE A 301 7.12 22.61 -18.61
N GLU A 302 6.18 23.55 -18.76
CA GLU A 302 4.88 23.31 -19.41
C GLU A 302 5.02 22.93 -20.88
N THR A 303 5.96 23.55 -21.62
CA THR A 303 6.20 23.22 -23.03
C THR A 303 6.69 21.77 -23.19
N PHE A 304 7.67 21.37 -22.40
CA PHE A 304 8.20 20.01 -22.45
C PHE A 304 7.20 18.98 -21.90
N ARG A 305 6.49 19.30 -20.82
CA ARG A 305 5.45 18.44 -20.27
C ARG A 305 4.39 18.10 -21.32
N ARG A 306 3.83 19.12 -22.02
CA ARG A 306 2.85 18.91 -23.08
C ARG A 306 3.41 18.07 -24.24
N ALA A 307 4.66 18.31 -24.61
CA ALA A 307 5.32 17.52 -25.66
C ALA A 307 5.49 16.04 -25.25
N ALA A 308 5.83 15.79 -23.98
CA ALA A 308 5.95 14.44 -23.44
C ALA A 308 4.61 13.71 -23.41
N GLU A 309 3.56 14.37 -22.92
CA GLU A 309 2.19 13.82 -22.87
C GLU A 309 1.65 13.51 -24.27
N GLN A 310 1.83 14.43 -25.22
CA GLN A 310 1.41 14.19 -26.61
C GLN A 310 2.16 13.01 -27.24
N ALA A 311 3.46 12.88 -26.97
CA ALA A 311 4.24 11.75 -27.48
C ALA A 311 3.81 10.42 -26.84
N GLU A 312 3.41 10.42 -25.57
CA GLU A 312 2.92 9.22 -24.87
C GLU A 312 1.53 8.82 -25.37
N ILE A 313 0.63 9.77 -25.63
CA ILE A 313 -0.69 9.51 -26.23
C ILE A 313 -0.52 8.85 -27.61
N LEU A 314 0.34 9.42 -28.46
CA LEU A 314 0.59 8.86 -29.79
C LEU A 314 1.15 7.43 -29.74
N ARG A 315 2.02 7.14 -28.75
CA ARG A 315 2.56 5.78 -28.53
C ARG A 315 1.50 4.81 -28.06
N ALA A 316 0.67 5.25 -27.10
CA ALA A 316 -0.43 4.43 -26.59
C ALA A 316 -1.43 4.08 -27.71
N ASP A 317 -1.66 5.02 -28.66
CA ASP A 317 -2.49 4.79 -29.84
C ASP A 317 -1.78 3.98 -30.96
N GLY A 318 -0.55 3.53 -30.76
CA GLY A 318 0.24 2.85 -31.80
C GLY A 318 0.64 3.75 -32.98
N LYS A 319 0.52 5.07 -32.83
CA LYS A 319 0.84 6.06 -33.89
C LYS A 319 2.31 6.47 -33.87
N PRO A 320 2.92 6.74 -35.02
CA PRO A 320 4.30 7.20 -35.07
C PRO A 320 4.43 8.60 -34.46
N VAL A 321 5.44 8.78 -33.59
CA VAL A 321 5.76 10.09 -33.00
C VAL A 321 6.53 10.93 -34.03
N PRO A 322 6.06 12.13 -34.40
CA PRO A 322 6.72 13.02 -35.34
C PRO A 322 8.16 13.38 -34.94
N LEU A 323 9.06 13.56 -35.94
CA LEU A 323 10.48 13.80 -35.66
C LEU A 323 10.72 15.03 -34.78
N GLY A 324 10.01 16.14 -35.02
CA GLY A 324 10.11 17.35 -34.20
C GLY A 324 9.75 17.11 -32.72
N LEU A 325 8.72 16.29 -32.46
CA LEU A 325 8.30 15.92 -31.13
C LEU A 325 9.33 14.99 -30.45
N ARG A 326 9.95 14.07 -31.24
CA ARG A 326 11.06 13.23 -30.74
C ARG A 326 12.27 14.06 -30.34
N MET A 327 12.65 15.06 -31.15
CA MET A 327 13.75 15.99 -30.82
C MET A 327 13.44 16.82 -29.59
N LEU A 328 12.22 17.37 -29.50
CA LEU A 328 11.79 18.16 -28.34
C LEU A 328 11.80 17.30 -27.07
N ARG A 329 11.39 16.04 -27.17
CA ARG A 329 11.44 15.09 -26.06
C ARG A 329 12.88 14.77 -25.64
N ALA A 330 13.81 14.62 -26.58
CA ALA A 330 15.23 14.41 -26.26
C ALA A 330 15.85 15.62 -25.52
N LEU A 331 15.50 16.84 -25.93
CA LEU A 331 15.87 18.05 -25.18
C LEU A 331 15.22 18.11 -23.82
N GLY A 332 13.94 17.74 -23.74
CA GLY A 332 13.19 17.66 -22.47
C GLY A 332 13.78 16.64 -21.49
N GLU A 333 14.39 15.57 -21.97
CA GLU A 333 15.09 14.60 -21.13
C GLU A 333 16.24 15.25 -20.36
N PHE A 334 16.99 16.10 -21.03
CA PHE A 334 18.13 16.80 -20.39
C PHE A 334 17.68 17.92 -19.45
N PHE A 335 16.72 18.74 -19.87
CA PHE A 335 16.37 19.97 -19.13
C PHE A 335 15.24 19.78 -18.10
N VAL A 336 14.36 18.79 -18.26
CA VAL A 336 13.14 18.64 -17.46
C VAL A 336 12.96 17.23 -16.92
N TYR A 337 12.86 16.20 -17.77
CA TYR A 337 12.41 14.88 -17.32
C TYR A 337 13.45 14.17 -16.44
N GLY A 338 14.73 14.18 -16.87
CA GLY A 338 15.83 13.63 -16.09
C GLY A 338 15.96 14.29 -14.72
N PRO A 339 16.05 15.64 -14.63
CA PRO A 339 16.03 16.36 -13.36
C PRO A 339 14.80 16.09 -12.50
N VAL A 340 13.60 16.01 -13.06
CA VAL A 340 12.37 15.68 -12.29
C VAL A 340 12.46 14.27 -11.73
N ARG A 341 12.83 13.27 -12.54
CA ARG A 341 13.00 11.89 -12.05
C ARG A 341 14.09 11.79 -10.98
N ASP A 342 15.19 12.53 -11.12
CA ASP A 342 16.26 12.57 -10.12
C ASP A 342 15.76 13.14 -8.78
N GLN A 343 15.01 14.24 -8.81
CA GLN A 343 14.41 14.83 -7.61
C GLN A 343 13.40 13.92 -6.92
N LEU A 344 12.75 13.03 -7.67
CA LEU A 344 11.80 12.06 -7.16
C LEU A 344 12.45 10.73 -6.77
N GLY A 345 13.76 10.52 -7.00
CA GLY A 345 14.45 9.26 -6.77
C GLY A 345 14.16 8.19 -7.83
N LEU A 346 13.59 8.59 -8.98
CA LEU A 346 13.12 7.67 -10.02
C LEU A 346 14.10 7.51 -11.19
N ARG A 347 15.31 8.12 -11.10
CA ARG A 347 16.23 8.14 -12.24
C ARG A 347 16.73 6.76 -12.66
N ARG A 348 16.98 5.86 -11.69
CA ARG A 348 17.48 4.50 -11.92
C ARG A 348 16.37 3.46 -12.00
N VAL A 349 15.12 3.83 -11.70
CA VAL A 349 13.99 2.90 -11.68
C VAL A 349 13.75 2.33 -13.07
N ARG A 350 13.97 1.02 -13.22
CA ARG A 350 13.69 0.27 -14.45
C ARG A 350 12.31 -0.35 -14.48
N THR A 351 11.79 -0.71 -13.30
CA THR A 351 10.45 -1.25 -13.09
C THR A 351 9.77 -0.47 -11.98
N ALA A 352 8.68 0.20 -12.32
CA ALA A 352 7.82 0.90 -11.39
C ALA A 352 6.43 0.29 -11.45
N LEU A 353 5.92 -0.16 -10.31
CA LEU A 353 4.60 -0.77 -10.21
C LEU A 353 3.69 0.07 -9.33
N THR A 354 2.42 0.13 -9.71
CA THR A 354 1.35 0.63 -8.86
C THR A 354 0.30 -0.45 -8.68
N GLY A 355 -0.18 -0.62 -7.46
CA GLY A 355 -1.17 -1.63 -7.11
C GLY A 355 -1.87 -1.36 -5.79
N GLY A 356 -2.77 -2.26 -5.42
CA GLY A 356 -3.58 -2.14 -4.22
C GLY A 356 -4.86 -1.29 -4.40
N ALA A 357 -4.86 -0.34 -5.32
CA ALA A 357 -6.01 0.40 -5.82
C ALA A 357 -5.72 0.90 -7.25
N PRO A 358 -6.72 1.24 -8.06
CA PRO A 358 -6.51 1.84 -9.37
C PRO A 358 -5.83 3.21 -9.26
N LEU A 359 -4.80 3.44 -10.09
CA LEU A 359 -4.20 4.77 -10.24
C LEU A 359 -4.96 5.56 -11.30
N GLY A 360 -5.25 6.82 -11.01
CA GLY A 360 -5.90 7.72 -11.96
C GLY A 360 -5.12 7.83 -13.29
N PRO A 361 -5.82 7.78 -14.44
CA PRO A 361 -5.19 7.70 -15.76
C PRO A 361 -4.26 8.89 -16.06
N ASP A 362 -4.56 10.06 -15.53
CA ASP A 362 -3.75 11.26 -15.78
C ASP A 362 -2.44 11.21 -14.99
N THR A 363 -2.47 10.74 -13.73
CA THR A 363 -1.26 10.50 -12.92
C THR A 363 -0.37 9.44 -13.59
N PHE A 364 -0.98 8.35 -14.06
CA PHE A 364 -0.28 7.28 -14.78
C PHE A 364 0.43 7.81 -16.04
N ARG A 365 -0.30 8.57 -16.89
CA ARG A 365 0.25 9.18 -18.12
C ARG A 365 1.36 10.17 -17.81
N PHE A 366 1.24 10.96 -16.75
CA PHE A 366 2.28 11.90 -16.35
C PHE A 366 3.62 11.18 -16.13
N PHE A 367 3.66 10.16 -15.25
CA PHE A 367 4.91 9.46 -14.96
C PHE A 367 5.48 8.75 -16.19
N ARG A 368 4.66 8.12 -17.00
CA ARG A 368 5.10 7.52 -18.26
C ARG A 368 5.65 8.56 -19.23
N SER A 369 5.01 9.71 -19.33
CA SER A 369 5.45 10.81 -20.22
C SER A 369 6.85 11.29 -19.89
N ILE A 370 7.19 11.41 -18.60
CA ILE A 370 8.54 11.77 -18.14
C ILE A 370 9.53 10.59 -18.16
N GLY A 371 9.15 9.43 -18.68
CA GLY A 371 10.04 8.28 -18.92
C GLY A 371 10.15 7.28 -17.78
N VAL A 372 9.25 7.29 -16.81
CA VAL A 372 9.14 6.22 -15.80
C VAL A 372 8.41 5.03 -16.43
N ASN A 373 8.98 3.82 -16.35
CA ASN A 373 8.32 2.59 -16.79
C ASN A 373 7.28 2.13 -15.77
N LEU A 374 6.25 2.98 -15.58
CA LEU A 374 5.15 2.71 -14.66
C LEU A 374 4.17 1.73 -15.29
N LYS A 375 3.80 0.71 -14.52
CA LYS A 375 2.87 -0.36 -14.88
C LYS A 375 1.88 -0.60 -13.76
N GLN A 376 0.69 -1.08 -14.08
CA GLN A 376 -0.29 -1.49 -13.10
C GLN A 376 -0.16 -2.98 -12.79
N VAL A 377 -0.31 -3.34 -11.52
CA VAL A 377 -0.42 -4.71 -11.01
C VAL A 377 -1.71 -4.84 -10.20
N TYR A 378 -2.40 -5.95 -10.40
CA TYR A 378 -3.58 -6.28 -9.62
C TYR A 378 -3.39 -7.59 -8.86
N GLY A 379 -3.82 -7.59 -7.62
CA GLY A 379 -3.85 -8.73 -6.71
C GLY A 379 -4.28 -8.30 -5.32
N CYS A 380 -4.55 -9.27 -4.48
CA CYS A 380 -4.87 -9.07 -3.07
C CYS A 380 -4.08 -10.07 -2.22
N THR A 381 -4.21 -10.00 -0.90
CA THR A 381 -3.50 -10.89 0.02
C THR A 381 -3.81 -12.36 -0.25
N GLU A 382 -5.06 -12.66 -0.54
CA GLU A 382 -5.58 -14.01 -0.77
C GLU A 382 -5.05 -14.68 -2.06
N VAL A 383 -4.38 -13.91 -2.92
CA VAL A 383 -3.67 -14.42 -4.12
C VAL A 383 -2.18 -14.07 -4.09
N THR A 384 -1.62 -13.91 -2.89
CA THR A 384 -0.20 -13.58 -2.68
C THR A 384 0.24 -12.32 -3.44
N GLY A 385 -0.66 -11.35 -3.60
CA GLY A 385 -0.40 -10.03 -4.18
C GLY A 385 -0.36 -9.96 -5.71
N LEU A 386 -0.52 -11.07 -6.45
CA LEU A 386 -0.37 -11.07 -7.92
C LEU A 386 -1.48 -11.87 -8.62
N THR A 387 -2.20 -11.22 -9.51
CA THR A 387 -3.16 -11.84 -10.43
C THR A 387 -2.86 -11.44 -11.86
N SER A 388 -2.74 -10.14 -12.13
CA SER A 388 -2.42 -9.61 -13.45
C SER A 388 -1.37 -8.49 -13.34
N LEU A 389 -0.63 -8.31 -14.42
CA LEU A 389 0.46 -7.33 -14.54
C LEU A 389 0.56 -6.86 -15.98
N GLN A 390 0.85 -5.57 -16.16
CA GLN A 390 1.09 -5.03 -17.50
C GLN A 390 2.48 -5.41 -17.98
N PRO A 391 2.61 -6.09 -19.14
CA PRO A 391 3.90 -6.36 -19.75
C PRO A 391 4.58 -5.06 -20.22
N ASP A 392 5.90 -5.13 -20.44
CA ASP A 392 6.63 -4.03 -21.08
C ASP A 392 6.08 -3.77 -22.49
N GLY A 393 5.80 -2.50 -22.78
CA GLY A 393 5.23 -2.06 -24.05
C GLY A 393 3.69 -2.09 -24.13
N GLU A 394 3.00 -2.72 -23.18
CA GLU A 394 1.53 -2.82 -23.18
C GLU A 394 0.90 -2.02 -22.01
N ALA A 395 1.62 -1.08 -21.42
CA ALA A 395 1.12 -0.29 -20.31
C ALA A 395 -0.06 0.62 -20.75
N ASN A 396 -1.20 0.44 -20.11
CA ASN A 396 -2.44 1.17 -20.37
C ASN A 396 -3.00 1.73 -19.06
N PRO A 397 -3.34 3.03 -18.99
CA PRO A 397 -3.81 3.67 -17.77
C PRO A 397 -5.15 3.13 -17.25
N THR A 398 -5.91 2.41 -18.06
CA THR A 398 -7.27 1.94 -17.73
C THR A 398 -7.36 0.45 -17.44
N THR A 399 -6.24 -0.31 -17.56
CA THR A 399 -6.23 -1.76 -17.35
C THR A 399 -5.23 -2.17 -16.27
N ALA A 400 -5.47 -3.31 -15.65
CA ALA A 400 -4.55 -3.93 -14.70
C ALA A 400 -3.58 -4.94 -15.37
N GLY A 401 -3.53 -4.96 -16.72
CA GLY A 401 -2.68 -5.86 -17.49
C GLY A 401 -3.30 -7.22 -17.76
N ARG A 402 -2.49 -8.12 -18.33
CA ARG A 402 -2.93 -9.48 -18.63
C ARG A 402 -2.91 -10.35 -17.38
N PRO A 403 -3.78 -11.35 -17.24
CA PRO A 403 -3.58 -12.44 -16.29
C PRO A 403 -2.16 -13.00 -16.43
N CYS A 404 -1.46 -13.16 -15.30
CA CYS A 404 -0.09 -13.64 -15.33
C CYS A 404 -0.02 -15.11 -15.76
N PRO A 405 1.08 -15.58 -16.40
CA PRO A 405 1.23 -16.97 -16.82
C PRO A 405 0.99 -17.95 -15.66
N GLY A 406 0.13 -18.94 -15.88
CA GLY A 406 -0.24 -19.92 -14.84
C GLY A 406 -1.31 -19.44 -13.85
N ILE A 407 -1.84 -18.23 -14.01
CA ILE A 407 -2.99 -17.72 -13.29
C ILE A 407 -4.18 -17.64 -14.24
N GLU A 408 -5.26 -18.32 -13.89
CA GLU A 408 -6.52 -18.28 -14.62
C GLU A 408 -7.43 -17.20 -14.03
N VAL A 409 -8.04 -16.39 -14.91
CA VAL A 409 -9.03 -15.37 -14.53
C VAL A 409 -10.32 -15.64 -15.27
N ARG A 410 -11.44 -15.62 -14.55
CA ARG A 410 -12.80 -15.72 -15.08
C ARG A 410 -13.65 -14.57 -14.58
N ILE A 411 -14.55 -14.09 -15.41
CA ILE A 411 -15.57 -13.12 -15.01
C ILE A 411 -16.88 -13.87 -14.79
N ALA A 412 -17.43 -13.80 -13.58
CA ALA A 412 -18.72 -14.41 -13.25
C ALA A 412 -19.89 -13.64 -13.89
N GLU A 413 -21.09 -14.22 -13.91
CA GLU A 413 -22.28 -13.63 -14.54
C GLU A 413 -22.63 -12.21 -14.06
N ARG A 414 -22.28 -11.90 -12.79
CA ARG A 414 -22.49 -10.56 -12.19
C ARG A 414 -21.29 -9.63 -12.33
N GLY A 415 -20.30 -9.98 -13.16
CA GLY A 415 -19.09 -9.19 -13.39
C GLY A 415 -18.00 -9.35 -12.32
N GLU A 416 -18.15 -10.27 -11.35
CA GLU A 416 -17.11 -10.53 -10.36
C GLU A 416 -15.90 -11.24 -10.98
N VAL A 417 -14.70 -10.80 -10.58
CA VAL A 417 -13.43 -11.39 -10.99
C VAL A 417 -13.11 -12.61 -10.12
N LEU A 418 -13.01 -13.77 -10.75
CA LEU A 418 -12.60 -15.02 -10.12
C LEU A 418 -11.17 -15.35 -10.51
N VAL A 419 -10.37 -15.84 -9.56
CA VAL A 419 -8.95 -16.14 -9.75
C VAL A 419 -8.65 -17.58 -9.34
N LYS A 420 -7.87 -18.28 -10.17
CA LYS A 420 -7.34 -19.61 -9.84
C LYS A 420 -5.88 -19.69 -10.22
N GLY A 421 -5.05 -20.19 -9.31
CA GLY A 421 -3.60 -20.29 -9.55
C GLY A 421 -2.83 -20.67 -8.28
N PRO A 422 -1.52 -20.85 -8.40
CA PRO A 422 -0.68 -21.32 -7.28
C PRO A 422 -0.54 -20.29 -6.16
N GLY A 423 -0.82 -19.00 -6.43
CA GLY A 423 -0.80 -17.93 -5.42
C GLY A 423 -2.05 -17.87 -4.55
N VAL A 424 -3.12 -18.63 -4.85
CA VAL A 424 -4.34 -18.65 -4.02
C VAL A 424 -4.01 -19.22 -2.65
N PHE A 425 -4.37 -18.50 -1.61
CA PHE A 425 -4.04 -18.80 -0.22
C PHE A 425 -4.65 -20.11 0.29
N LYS A 426 -4.16 -20.61 1.40
CA LYS A 426 -4.65 -21.86 2.00
C LYS A 426 -6.06 -21.72 2.63
N GLY A 427 -6.46 -20.49 2.94
CA GLY A 427 -7.71 -20.14 3.61
C GLY A 427 -7.50 -19.14 4.73
N TYR A 428 -8.58 -18.77 5.42
CA TYR A 428 -8.52 -17.91 6.59
C TYR A 428 -8.27 -18.74 7.86
N LEU A 429 -7.36 -18.28 8.69
CA LEU A 429 -7.01 -18.93 9.95
C LEU A 429 -8.25 -19.06 10.85
N LYS A 430 -8.56 -20.29 11.31
CA LYS A 430 -9.67 -20.58 12.22
C LYS A 430 -11.06 -20.13 11.71
N ASP A 431 -11.22 -19.93 10.39
CA ASP A 431 -12.48 -19.49 9.79
C ASP A 431 -12.75 -20.21 8.46
N ASP A 432 -13.11 -21.49 8.59
CA ASP A 432 -13.43 -22.34 7.44
C ASP A 432 -14.69 -21.85 6.71
N ALA A 433 -15.65 -21.26 7.42
CA ALA A 433 -16.87 -20.73 6.82
C ALA A 433 -16.52 -19.56 5.88
N ALA A 434 -15.75 -18.59 6.35
CA ALA A 434 -15.31 -17.49 5.50
C ALA A 434 -14.39 -17.97 4.35
N THR A 435 -13.64 -19.04 4.54
CA THR A 435 -12.84 -19.64 3.47
C THR A 435 -13.72 -20.22 2.38
N GLN A 436 -14.78 -20.96 2.74
CA GLN A 436 -15.74 -21.54 1.80
C GLN A 436 -16.61 -20.49 1.09
N GLU A 437 -16.82 -19.32 1.69
CA GLU A 437 -17.49 -18.19 1.03
C GLU A 437 -16.68 -17.63 -0.14
N VAL A 438 -15.34 -17.70 -0.07
CA VAL A 438 -14.44 -17.06 -1.05
C VAL A 438 -13.65 -18.05 -1.91
N ILE A 439 -13.59 -19.34 -1.56
CA ILE A 439 -13.01 -20.40 -2.41
C ILE A 439 -14.10 -21.42 -2.71
N ASP A 440 -14.49 -21.54 -3.96
CA ASP A 440 -15.51 -22.49 -4.40
C ASP A 440 -14.96 -23.93 -4.47
N ALA A 441 -15.87 -24.91 -4.67
CA ALA A 441 -15.54 -26.32 -4.76
C ALA A 441 -14.59 -26.69 -5.93
N HIS A 442 -14.38 -25.78 -6.88
CA HIS A 442 -13.49 -25.94 -8.03
C HIS A 442 -12.14 -25.23 -7.84
N GLY A 443 -11.92 -24.59 -6.67
CA GLY A 443 -10.70 -23.88 -6.32
C GLY A 443 -10.60 -22.48 -6.92
N TRP A 444 -11.71 -21.88 -7.34
CA TRP A 444 -11.76 -20.47 -7.74
C TRP A 444 -11.90 -19.58 -6.51
N PHE A 445 -11.03 -18.60 -6.42
CA PHE A 445 -11.11 -17.54 -5.43
C PHE A 445 -12.01 -16.41 -5.94
N HIS A 446 -13.02 -16.07 -5.18
CA HIS A 446 -13.95 -14.95 -5.39
C HIS A 446 -13.35 -13.67 -4.83
N SER A 447 -12.86 -12.79 -5.70
CA SER A 447 -12.11 -11.59 -5.28
C SER A 447 -12.99 -10.51 -4.63
N GLY A 448 -14.29 -10.54 -4.89
CA GLY A 448 -15.21 -9.47 -4.52
C GLY A 448 -15.00 -8.17 -5.32
N ASP A 449 -14.18 -8.19 -6.38
CA ASP A 449 -13.95 -7.07 -7.28
C ASP A 449 -14.73 -7.27 -8.57
N ALA A 450 -15.35 -6.19 -9.11
CA ALA A 450 -15.99 -6.18 -10.40
C ALA A 450 -15.00 -5.81 -11.49
N GLY A 451 -15.07 -6.51 -12.63
CA GLY A 451 -14.19 -6.26 -13.76
C GLY A 451 -14.62 -7.01 -15.02
N PHE A 452 -13.83 -6.84 -16.06
CA PHE A 452 -13.99 -7.55 -17.33
C PHE A 452 -12.64 -7.71 -18.04
N ILE A 453 -12.59 -8.62 -19.02
CA ILE A 453 -11.44 -8.76 -19.90
C ILE A 453 -11.71 -7.95 -21.17
N ASP A 454 -10.82 -7.03 -21.51
CA ASP A 454 -10.92 -6.21 -22.70
C ASP A 454 -10.60 -7.02 -23.99
N PRO A 455 -10.88 -6.47 -25.21
CA PRO A 455 -10.58 -7.16 -26.48
C PRO A 455 -9.10 -7.49 -26.68
N HIS A 456 -8.17 -6.85 -25.93
CA HIS A 456 -6.74 -7.10 -25.98
C HIS A 456 -6.29 -8.17 -24.96
N GLY A 457 -7.22 -8.71 -24.16
CA GLY A 457 -6.95 -9.71 -23.14
C GLY A 457 -6.44 -9.12 -21.82
N HIS A 458 -6.60 -7.82 -21.60
CA HIS A 458 -6.25 -7.16 -20.34
C HIS A 458 -7.43 -7.20 -19.37
N LEU A 459 -7.14 -7.45 -18.12
CA LEU A 459 -8.10 -7.32 -17.02
C LEU A 459 -8.33 -5.83 -16.72
N VAL A 460 -9.58 -5.44 -16.70
CA VAL A 460 -10.04 -4.12 -16.25
C VAL A 460 -10.78 -4.28 -14.95
N ILE A 461 -10.28 -3.68 -13.88
CA ILE A 461 -10.97 -3.63 -12.59
C ILE A 461 -11.77 -2.33 -12.54
N ILE A 462 -13.05 -2.45 -12.22
CA ILE A 462 -13.97 -1.31 -12.16
C ILE A 462 -14.01 -0.74 -10.74
N ASP A 463 -14.38 -1.59 -9.76
CA ASP A 463 -14.52 -1.26 -8.35
C ASP A 463 -14.79 -2.54 -7.53
N ARG A 464 -15.06 -2.44 -6.24
CA ARG A 464 -15.64 -3.55 -5.47
C ARG A 464 -17.02 -3.90 -6.02
N ALA A 465 -17.28 -5.18 -6.27
CA ALA A 465 -18.54 -5.65 -6.87
C ALA A 465 -19.78 -5.15 -6.10
N LYS A 466 -19.69 -5.08 -4.77
CA LYS A 466 -20.76 -4.59 -3.89
C LYS A 466 -20.95 -3.07 -3.88
N ASP A 467 -19.92 -2.30 -4.31
CA ASP A 467 -19.95 -0.84 -4.36
C ASP A 467 -20.38 -0.34 -5.75
N CYS A 468 -20.30 -1.20 -6.78
CA CYS A 468 -20.85 -0.95 -8.10
C CYS A 468 -22.38 -1.01 -8.08
N GLY A 469 -23.00 -0.14 -8.84
CA GLY A 469 -24.45 -0.09 -8.93
C GLY A 469 -24.92 0.75 -10.10
N VAL A 470 -26.14 1.25 -9.99
CA VAL A 470 -26.75 2.16 -10.95
C VAL A 470 -27.41 3.31 -10.20
N THR A 471 -27.44 4.48 -10.84
CA THR A 471 -28.29 5.59 -10.35
C THR A 471 -29.78 5.24 -10.51
N SER A 472 -30.67 5.98 -9.89
CA SER A 472 -32.12 5.78 -10.07
C SER A 472 -32.57 6.01 -11.52
N ARG A 473 -31.71 6.57 -12.38
CA ARG A 473 -31.91 6.75 -13.81
C ARG A 473 -31.38 5.62 -14.66
N GLY A 474 -30.82 4.55 -14.03
CA GLY A 474 -30.25 3.40 -14.72
C GLY A 474 -28.83 3.61 -15.25
N GLU A 475 -28.17 4.69 -14.90
CA GLU A 475 -26.80 4.98 -15.33
C GLU A 475 -25.79 4.21 -14.47
N PRO A 476 -24.76 3.58 -15.05
CA PRO A 476 -23.74 2.87 -14.28
C PRO A 476 -23.05 3.78 -13.27
N PHE A 477 -22.89 3.29 -12.04
CA PHE A 477 -22.23 4.00 -10.95
C PHE A 477 -21.07 3.17 -10.41
N ALA A 478 -19.85 3.66 -10.58
CA ALA A 478 -18.63 3.11 -10.03
C ALA A 478 -17.89 4.23 -9.28
N PRO A 479 -18.04 4.31 -7.96
CA PRO A 479 -17.56 5.46 -7.18
C PRO A 479 -16.06 5.67 -7.30
N GLN A 480 -15.26 4.61 -7.28
CA GLN A 480 -13.80 4.71 -7.33
C GLN A 480 -13.29 5.35 -8.63
N PHE A 481 -13.97 5.12 -9.74
CA PHE A 481 -13.63 5.77 -11.02
C PHE A 481 -13.81 7.30 -10.93
N ILE A 482 -14.89 7.76 -10.31
CA ILE A 482 -15.18 9.20 -10.12
C ILE A 482 -14.17 9.81 -9.15
N GLU A 483 -13.91 9.13 -8.03
CA GLU A 483 -13.00 9.56 -6.98
C GLU A 483 -11.57 9.72 -7.49
N ASN A 484 -11.06 8.73 -8.23
CA ASN A 484 -9.72 8.79 -8.82
C ASN A 484 -9.57 9.91 -9.84
N LYS A 485 -10.65 10.27 -10.53
CA LYS A 485 -10.65 11.41 -11.44
C LYS A 485 -10.51 12.74 -10.72
N LEU A 486 -11.23 12.92 -9.62
CA LEU A 486 -11.17 14.14 -8.82
C LEU A 486 -9.86 14.27 -8.02
N LYS A 487 -9.30 13.16 -7.57
CA LYS A 487 -7.99 13.13 -6.85
C LYS A 487 -6.79 13.50 -7.72
N PHE A 488 -6.96 13.69 -9.02
CA PHE A 488 -5.92 14.27 -9.86
C PHE A 488 -5.63 15.74 -9.51
N SER A 489 -6.58 16.44 -8.91
CA SER A 489 -6.38 17.80 -8.41
C SER A 489 -5.44 17.81 -7.21
N PRO A 490 -4.38 18.63 -7.19
CA PRO A 490 -3.47 18.74 -6.06
C PRO A 490 -4.12 19.30 -4.78
N TYR A 491 -5.31 19.87 -4.90
CA TYR A 491 -6.06 20.44 -3.78
C TYR A 491 -6.98 19.44 -3.09
N ILE A 492 -7.24 18.30 -3.73
CA ILE A 492 -8.15 17.25 -3.24
C ILE A 492 -7.31 16.08 -2.73
N ARG A 493 -7.46 15.78 -1.44
CA ARG A 493 -6.75 14.68 -0.78
C ARG A 493 -7.51 13.37 -0.86
N GLU A 494 -8.83 13.40 -0.57
CA GLU A 494 -9.68 12.24 -0.63
C GLU A 494 -11.09 12.63 -1.07
N VAL A 495 -11.78 11.69 -1.72
CA VAL A 495 -13.15 11.84 -2.20
C VAL A 495 -13.93 10.59 -1.82
N VAL A 496 -15.16 10.76 -1.37
CA VAL A 496 -16.13 9.67 -1.21
C VAL A 496 -17.38 10.02 -1.99
N ALA A 497 -17.59 9.31 -3.09
CA ALA A 497 -18.72 9.53 -3.99
C ALA A 497 -19.92 8.63 -3.64
N PHE A 498 -21.12 9.16 -3.70
CA PHE A 498 -22.38 8.45 -3.50
C PHE A 498 -23.34 8.72 -4.66
N GLY A 499 -24.10 7.69 -5.09
CA GLY A 499 -24.99 7.81 -6.25
C GLY A 499 -25.83 6.55 -6.52
N HIS A 500 -25.54 5.43 -5.86
CA HIS A 500 -26.29 4.19 -6.04
C HIS A 500 -27.74 4.37 -5.61
N GLU A 501 -28.70 4.01 -6.52
CA GLU A 501 -30.15 4.21 -6.36
C GLU A 501 -30.57 5.65 -6.07
N ARG A 502 -29.70 6.64 -6.34
CA ARG A 502 -29.97 8.07 -6.14
C ARG A 502 -30.07 8.79 -7.49
N PRO A 503 -30.76 9.97 -7.55
CA PRO A 503 -31.02 10.67 -8.81
C PRO A 503 -29.78 11.27 -9.47
N PHE A 504 -28.71 11.48 -8.74
CA PHE A 504 -27.43 12.05 -9.20
C PHE A 504 -26.29 11.69 -8.24
N VAL A 505 -25.06 11.93 -8.67
CA VAL A 505 -23.86 11.69 -7.87
C VAL A 505 -23.54 12.91 -7.01
N VAL A 506 -23.18 12.64 -5.75
CA VAL A 506 -22.68 13.62 -4.78
C VAL A 506 -21.32 13.21 -4.23
N ALA A 507 -20.55 14.15 -3.69
CA ALA A 507 -19.22 13.86 -3.15
C ALA A 507 -18.96 14.55 -1.80
N MET A 508 -18.40 13.81 -0.87
CA MET A 508 -17.71 14.36 0.31
C MET A 508 -16.22 14.43 0.02
N ILE A 509 -15.61 15.58 0.28
CA ILE A 509 -14.22 15.86 -0.14
C ILE A 509 -13.39 16.29 1.06
N ALA A 510 -12.25 15.61 1.25
CA ALA A 510 -11.17 16.07 2.11
C ALA A 510 -10.15 16.86 1.26
N ILE A 511 -9.78 18.05 1.75
CA ILE A 511 -8.79 18.90 1.07
C ILE A 511 -7.36 18.47 1.45
N ASP A 512 -6.39 18.70 0.56
CA ASP A 512 -4.98 18.62 0.95
C ASP A 512 -4.57 19.90 1.68
N ILE A 513 -4.43 19.81 3.01
CA ILE A 513 -4.17 20.96 3.88
C ILE A 513 -2.89 21.71 3.48
N ASN A 514 -1.85 21.02 3.06
CA ASN A 514 -0.56 21.63 2.72
C ASN A 514 -0.67 22.44 1.43
N THR A 515 -1.30 21.87 0.41
CA THR A 515 -1.45 22.51 -0.90
C THR A 515 -2.47 23.64 -0.85
N VAL A 516 -3.63 23.41 -0.21
CA VAL A 516 -4.68 24.44 -0.06
C VAL A 516 -4.21 25.53 0.89
N GLY A 517 -3.49 25.20 1.98
CA GLY A 517 -2.89 26.18 2.88
C GLY A 517 -1.91 27.09 2.17
N SER A 518 -0.95 26.55 1.43
CA SER A 518 -0.02 27.34 0.62
C SER A 518 -0.74 28.18 -0.44
N TRP A 519 -1.84 27.68 -1.02
CA TRP A 519 -2.67 28.45 -1.95
C TRP A 519 -3.38 29.61 -1.24
N ALA A 520 -3.90 29.41 -0.03
CA ALA A 520 -4.58 30.42 0.78
C ALA A 520 -3.58 31.51 1.24
N GLU A 521 -2.42 31.12 1.73
CA GLU A 521 -1.34 32.04 2.15
C GLU A 521 -0.92 33.00 1.03
N ARG A 522 -0.72 32.48 -0.19
CA ARG A 522 -0.40 33.31 -1.37
C ARG A 522 -1.49 34.33 -1.73
N ARG A 523 -2.70 34.12 -1.27
CA ARG A 523 -3.86 35.01 -1.49
C ARG A 523 -4.20 35.87 -0.27
N GLY A 524 -3.42 35.76 0.80
CA GLY A 524 -3.66 36.47 2.04
C GLY A 524 -4.96 36.04 2.76
N ILE A 525 -5.38 34.79 2.56
CA ILE A 525 -6.55 34.21 3.25
C ILE A 525 -6.09 33.60 4.57
N PRO A 526 -6.43 34.22 5.71
CA PRO A 526 -6.02 33.70 7.00
C PRO A 526 -6.85 32.48 7.40
N TYR A 527 -6.19 31.48 8.02
CA TYR A 527 -6.86 30.32 8.60
C TYR A 527 -6.09 29.86 9.86
N THR A 528 -6.77 29.09 10.74
CA THR A 528 -6.21 28.64 12.02
C THR A 528 -6.16 27.12 12.14
N SER A 529 -6.97 26.40 11.36
CA SER A 529 -7.09 24.95 11.43
C SER A 529 -7.55 24.37 10.09
N TYR A 530 -7.48 23.05 9.96
CA TYR A 530 -8.05 22.33 8.80
C TYR A 530 -9.54 22.68 8.61
N MET A 531 -10.32 22.65 9.70
CA MET A 531 -11.75 22.96 9.65
C MET A 531 -11.99 24.39 9.19
N ASP A 532 -11.28 25.38 9.75
CA ASP A 532 -11.41 26.77 9.34
C ASP A 532 -11.05 26.93 7.86
N LEU A 533 -9.94 26.33 7.40
CA LEU A 533 -9.51 26.39 6.00
C LEU A 533 -10.54 25.75 5.06
N SER A 534 -11.02 24.53 5.36
CA SER A 534 -11.94 23.81 4.51
C SER A 534 -13.29 24.52 4.36
N GLN A 535 -13.71 25.31 5.36
CA GLN A 535 -14.99 26.00 5.34
C GLN A 535 -14.93 27.43 4.76
N LYS A 536 -13.75 27.91 4.33
CA LYS A 536 -13.63 29.22 3.66
C LYS A 536 -14.36 29.23 2.33
N PRO A 537 -15.13 30.29 2.01
CA PRO A 537 -15.82 30.43 0.73
C PRO A 537 -14.89 30.32 -0.49
N GLU A 538 -13.69 30.88 -0.37
CA GLU A 538 -12.66 30.85 -1.40
C GLU A 538 -12.16 29.43 -1.67
N VAL A 539 -12.02 28.62 -0.63
CA VAL A 539 -11.61 27.21 -0.76
C VAL A 539 -12.73 26.37 -1.36
N ARG A 540 -14.00 26.60 -0.95
CA ARG A 540 -15.14 25.95 -1.60
C ARG A 540 -15.23 26.30 -3.09
N GLY A 541 -14.97 27.56 -3.44
CA GLY A 541 -14.89 28.01 -4.84
C GLY A 541 -13.77 27.33 -5.61
N LEU A 542 -12.58 27.20 -5.00
CA LEU A 542 -11.45 26.48 -5.59
C LEU A 542 -11.81 25.02 -5.88
N ILE A 543 -12.37 24.30 -4.90
CA ILE A 543 -12.71 22.89 -5.06
C ILE A 543 -13.87 22.71 -6.07
N ARG A 544 -14.85 23.60 -6.08
CA ARG A 544 -15.92 23.59 -7.11
C ARG A 544 -15.34 23.64 -8.52
N GLU A 545 -14.34 24.50 -8.75
CA GLU A 545 -13.70 24.60 -10.05
C GLU A 545 -12.91 23.33 -10.42
N GLU A 546 -12.27 22.70 -9.44
CA GLU A 546 -11.56 21.43 -9.66
C GLU A 546 -12.56 20.29 -9.98
N ILE A 547 -13.72 20.25 -9.32
CA ILE A 547 -14.78 19.28 -9.65
C ILE A 547 -15.34 19.53 -11.06
N ARG A 548 -15.54 20.77 -11.48
CA ARG A 548 -15.98 21.10 -12.86
C ARG A 548 -15.01 20.55 -13.90
N LYS A 549 -13.69 20.77 -13.70
CA LYS A 549 -12.66 20.19 -14.57
C LYS A 549 -12.70 18.66 -14.61
N GLY A 550 -12.87 18.01 -13.47
CA GLY A 550 -13.06 16.57 -13.39
C GLY A 550 -14.29 16.10 -14.15
N ASN A 551 -15.42 16.79 -13.97
CA ASN A 551 -16.69 16.47 -14.61
C ASN A 551 -16.65 16.58 -16.16
N GLU A 552 -15.80 17.44 -16.75
CA GLU A 552 -15.66 17.56 -18.21
C GLU A 552 -15.35 16.23 -18.91
N THR A 553 -14.64 15.35 -18.21
CA THR A 553 -14.18 14.06 -18.73
C THR A 553 -15.01 12.88 -18.22
N LEU A 554 -15.96 13.12 -17.32
CA LEU A 554 -16.88 12.10 -16.82
C LEU A 554 -18.14 12.02 -17.70
N PRO A 555 -18.70 10.80 -17.92
CA PRO A 555 -20.01 10.63 -18.51
C PRO A 555 -21.05 11.47 -17.75
N GLU A 556 -22.04 12.02 -18.47
CA GLU A 556 -22.98 12.97 -17.89
C GLU A 556 -23.69 12.46 -16.63
N GLY A 557 -24.14 11.23 -16.64
CA GLY A 557 -24.84 10.61 -15.50
C GLY A 557 -23.98 10.32 -14.29
N THR A 558 -22.64 10.33 -14.44
CA THR A 558 -21.69 10.09 -13.36
C THR A 558 -21.04 11.37 -12.84
N ARG A 559 -21.40 12.53 -13.36
CA ARG A 559 -20.89 13.82 -12.92
C ARG A 559 -21.37 14.16 -11.52
N VAL A 560 -20.44 14.64 -10.70
CA VAL A 560 -20.77 15.13 -9.36
C VAL A 560 -21.60 16.41 -9.48
N ARG A 561 -22.79 16.40 -8.89
CA ARG A 561 -23.73 17.55 -8.93
C ARG A 561 -23.62 18.41 -7.68
N ARG A 562 -23.47 17.80 -6.51
CA ARG A 562 -23.35 18.48 -5.23
C ARG A 562 -22.17 17.94 -4.43
N PHE A 563 -21.53 18.78 -3.64
CA PHE A 563 -20.41 18.36 -2.78
C PHE A 563 -20.42 19.11 -1.44
N LEU A 564 -19.69 18.59 -0.48
CA LEU A 564 -19.29 19.29 0.73
C LEU A 564 -17.82 19.04 1.04
N LEU A 565 -17.21 19.95 1.80
CA LEU A 565 -15.85 19.76 2.30
C LEU A 565 -15.92 19.23 3.72
N LEU A 566 -15.21 18.14 3.95
CA LEU A 566 -15.05 17.55 5.28
C LEU A 566 -14.28 18.51 6.21
N THR A 567 -14.55 18.43 7.50
CA THR A 567 -13.94 19.26 8.54
C THR A 567 -12.64 18.69 9.08
N LYS A 568 -12.31 17.46 8.68
CA LYS A 568 -11.06 16.73 8.95
C LYS A 568 -10.75 15.76 7.81
N ASP A 569 -9.54 15.22 7.81
CA ASP A 569 -9.18 14.07 6.97
C ASP A 569 -9.97 12.82 7.38
N LEU A 570 -10.07 11.86 6.46
CA LEU A 570 -10.54 10.51 6.76
C LEU A 570 -9.39 9.71 7.40
N GLU A 571 -9.67 9.03 8.50
CA GLU A 571 -8.66 8.35 9.30
C GLU A 571 -8.99 6.87 9.55
N ALA A 572 -7.94 6.07 9.74
CA ALA A 572 -8.08 4.66 10.04
C ALA A 572 -8.56 4.42 11.47
N ASP A 573 -8.14 5.26 12.41
CA ASP A 573 -8.53 5.16 13.83
C ASP A 573 -10.01 5.43 14.04
N ASP A 574 -10.60 6.27 13.21
CA ASP A 574 -12.05 6.51 13.15
C ASP A 574 -12.80 5.46 12.31
N ALA A 575 -12.14 4.40 11.91
CA ALA A 575 -12.68 3.34 11.06
C ALA A 575 -13.20 3.80 9.68
N GLU A 576 -12.90 5.01 9.25
CA GLU A 576 -13.29 5.56 7.95
C GLU A 576 -12.45 5.03 6.80
N MET A 577 -11.20 4.67 7.12
CA MET A 577 -10.24 4.05 6.19
C MET A 577 -9.68 2.74 6.74
N THR A 578 -9.12 1.93 5.87
CA THR A 578 -8.26 0.82 6.28
C THR A 578 -6.86 1.36 6.62
N ARG A 579 -6.02 0.56 7.32
CA ARG A 579 -4.60 0.90 7.56
C ARG A 579 -3.80 1.07 6.26
N THR A 580 -4.25 0.45 5.17
CA THR A 580 -3.71 0.66 3.81
C THR A 580 -4.34 1.86 3.09
N ARG A 581 -5.05 2.74 3.83
CA ARG A 581 -5.69 3.97 3.33
C ARG A 581 -6.71 3.77 2.20
N LYS A 582 -7.49 2.71 2.26
CA LYS A 582 -8.67 2.51 1.42
C LYS A 582 -9.91 2.96 2.18
N VAL A 583 -10.78 3.73 1.55
CA VAL A 583 -12.05 4.18 2.15
C VAL A 583 -12.96 2.98 2.48
N ARG A 584 -13.43 2.92 3.72
CA ARG A 584 -14.44 1.95 4.16
C ARG A 584 -15.84 2.50 3.88
N ARG A 585 -16.22 2.50 2.62
CA ARG A 585 -17.40 3.18 2.09
C ARG A 585 -18.68 2.91 2.87
N ARG A 586 -18.94 1.64 3.21
CA ARG A 586 -20.12 1.28 3.98
C ARG A 586 -20.14 1.96 5.35
N PHE A 587 -19.02 1.94 6.05
CA PHE A 587 -18.90 2.61 7.35
C PHE A 587 -19.05 4.13 7.23
N VAL A 588 -18.42 4.73 6.21
CA VAL A 588 -18.57 6.15 5.92
C VAL A 588 -20.02 6.48 5.58
N ALA A 589 -20.70 5.64 4.78
CA ALA A 589 -22.12 5.84 4.45
C ALA A 589 -23.02 5.75 5.69
N GLU A 590 -22.77 4.82 6.61
CA GLU A 590 -23.50 4.70 7.87
C GLU A 590 -23.23 5.88 8.81
N LYS A 591 -21.96 6.25 9.00
CA LYS A 591 -21.53 7.37 9.85
C LYS A 591 -22.09 8.72 9.38
N TYR A 592 -22.08 8.95 8.08
CA TYR A 592 -22.49 10.22 7.46
C TYR A 592 -23.88 10.15 6.82
N ALA A 593 -24.72 9.18 7.19
CA ALA A 593 -26.07 9.04 6.62
C ALA A 593 -26.91 10.33 6.66
N PRO A 594 -26.93 11.14 7.74
CA PRO A 594 -27.66 12.41 7.77
C PRO A 594 -27.15 13.43 6.74
N VAL A 595 -25.86 13.40 6.43
CA VAL A 595 -25.22 14.25 5.43
C VAL A 595 -25.64 13.82 4.02
N ILE A 596 -25.60 12.51 3.78
CA ILE A 596 -25.99 11.93 2.50
C ILE A 596 -27.46 12.24 2.21
N ASP A 597 -28.33 12.12 3.19
CA ASP A 597 -29.75 12.49 3.04
C ASP A 597 -29.96 13.99 2.83
N ALA A 598 -29.14 14.84 3.44
CA ALA A 598 -29.19 16.29 3.23
C ALA A 598 -28.84 16.69 1.79
N PHE A 599 -27.91 16.00 1.13
CA PHE A 599 -27.57 16.23 -0.28
C PHE A 599 -28.79 16.10 -1.18
N TYR A 600 -29.62 15.09 -0.96
CA TYR A 600 -30.79 14.77 -1.80
C TYR A 600 -32.07 15.45 -1.30
N GLY A 601 -32.07 15.93 -0.05
CA GLY A 601 -33.20 16.67 0.55
C GLY A 601 -33.22 18.16 0.22
N GLY A 602 -32.36 18.66 -0.69
CA GLY A 602 -32.33 20.07 -1.09
C GLY A 602 -31.86 21.02 0.03
N ARG A 603 -31.12 20.52 1.04
CA ARG A 603 -30.57 21.36 2.10
C ARG A 603 -29.24 21.96 1.65
N ASP A 604 -28.99 23.20 2.07
CA ASP A 604 -27.75 23.92 1.78
C ASP A 604 -26.73 23.82 2.93
N GLU A 605 -27.18 23.37 4.08
CA GLU A 605 -26.33 23.18 5.27
C GLU A 605 -26.73 21.91 6.04
N VAL A 606 -25.74 21.29 6.68
CA VAL A 606 -25.94 20.12 7.53
C VAL A 606 -25.02 20.21 8.76
N GLU A 607 -25.50 19.73 9.90
CA GLU A 607 -24.69 19.59 11.11
C GLU A 607 -23.87 18.29 11.02
N LEU A 608 -22.54 18.41 11.05
CA LEU A 608 -21.60 17.31 11.18
C LEU A 608 -21.20 17.14 12.65
N SER A 609 -21.41 15.96 13.21
CA SER A 609 -20.81 15.56 14.49
C SER A 609 -19.57 14.75 14.19
N THR A 610 -18.39 15.30 14.45
CA THR A 610 -17.12 14.62 14.27
C THR A 610 -16.65 14.12 15.64
N GLU A 611 -16.58 12.81 15.81
CA GLU A 611 -15.90 12.22 16.96
C GLU A 611 -14.39 12.19 16.65
N ILE A 612 -13.60 12.77 17.54
CA ILE A 612 -12.15 12.73 17.49
C ILE A 612 -11.70 11.79 18.60
N THR A 613 -11.04 10.70 18.22
CA THR A 613 -10.37 9.81 19.17
C THR A 613 -8.91 10.24 19.28
N TYR A 614 -8.48 10.69 20.45
CA TYR A 614 -7.09 11.04 20.72
C TYR A 614 -6.26 9.76 20.90
N GLU A 615 -4.94 9.86 20.73
CA GLU A 615 -3.99 8.73 20.91
C GLU A 615 -4.09 8.08 22.30
N ASP A 616 -4.52 8.85 23.32
CA ASP A 616 -4.75 8.36 24.68
C ASP A 616 -6.13 7.69 24.88
N GLY A 617 -6.90 7.49 23.79
CA GLY A 617 -8.22 6.85 23.80
C GLY A 617 -9.37 7.74 24.26
N ARG A 618 -9.14 9.03 24.60
CA ARG A 618 -10.22 9.98 24.88
C ARG A 618 -10.98 10.30 23.61
N GLN A 619 -12.30 10.44 23.73
CA GLN A 619 -13.18 10.84 22.64
C GLN A 619 -13.76 12.24 22.91
N ALA A 620 -13.75 13.09 21.90
CA ALA A 620 -14.44 14.37 21.91
C ALA A 620 -15.34 14.48 20.69
N ALA A 621 -16.60 14.88 20.88
CA ALA A 621 -17.53 15.17 19.79
C ALA A 621 -17.49 16.67 19.47
N LEU A 622 -17.07 16.99 18.24
CA LEU A 622 -17.11 18.36 17.73
C LEU A 622 -18.29 18.48 16.76
N LYS A 623 -19.23 19.38 17.07
CA LYS A 623 -20.34 19.69 16.18
C LYS A 623 -19.99 20.90 15.32
N SER A 624 -20.07 20.75 14.01
CA SER A 624 -19.82 21.81 13.05
C SER A 624 -20.93 21.88 12.00
N ARG A 625 -21.29 23.09 11.58
CA ARG A 625 -22.17 23.27 10.41
C ARG A 625 -21.31 23.34 9.15
N VAL A 626 -21.61 22.50 8.19
CA VAL A 626 -20.95 22.46 6.88
C VAL A 626 -21.93 22.77 5.78
N ARG A 627 -21.44 23.49 4.79
CA ARG A 627 -22.26 23.90 3.64
C ARG A 627 -22.19 22.85 2.54
N ILE A 628 -23.34 22.57 1.94
CA ILE A 628 -23.48 21.77 0.74
C ILE A 628 -23.48 22.75 -0.46
N GLU A 629 -22.64 22.49 -1.42
CA GLU A 629 -22.44 23.35 -2.60
C GLU A 629 -22.91 22.64 -3.86
N ASP A 630 -23.56 23.35 -4.74
CA ASP A 630 -23.86 22.91 -6.10
C ASP A 630 -22.63 23.15 -6.99
N VAL A 631 -22.29 22.19 -7.85
CA VAL A 631 -21.15 22.32 -8.78
C VAL A 631 -21.50 23.29 -9.92
N GLU A 632 -22.72 23.19 -10.48
CA GLU A 632 -23.25 24.16 -11.44
C GLU A 632 -24.10 25.15 -10.65
N GLU A 633 -23.71 26.41 -10.62
CA GLU A 633 -24.62 27.45 -10.15
C GLU A 633 -25.87 27.44 -11.06
N GLU A 634 -27.07 27.24 -10.50
CA GLU A 634 -28.27 27.62 -11.20
C GLU A 634 -28.08 29.09 -11.63
N MET A 635 -28.03 29.31 -12.94
CA MET A 635 -28.17 30.68 -13.42
C MET A 635 -29.48 31.20 -12.83
N ALA A 636 -29.38 31.99 -11.77
CA ALA A 636 -30.52 32.70 -11.25
C ALA A 636 -31.10 33.41 -12.45
N THR A 637 -32.22 32.91 -12.91
CA THR A 637 -33.10 33.60 -13.87
C THR A 637 -33.42 34.96 -13.26
N ARG A 638 -32.60 35.96 -13.62
CA ARG A 638 -33.01 37.37 -13.46
C ARG A 638 -34.19 37.57 -14.39
N GLY A 639 -35.39 37.32 -13.85
CA GLY A 639 -36.62 37.81 -14.36
C GLY A 639 -36.84 39.25 -13.90
#